data_94f229a369d582306b4eb427b709f0b3
#
_entry.id   94f229a369d582306b4eb427b709f0b3
#
_cell.length_a   1.000
_cell.length_b   1.000
_cell.length_c   1.000
_cell.angle_alpha   90.00
_cell.angle_beta   90.00
_cell.angle_gamma   90.00
#
_symmetry.space_group_name_H-M   'P 1'
#
loop_
_entity.id
_entity.type
_entity.pdbx_description
1 polymer ?
#
loop_
_entity_poly.entity_id
_entity_poly.type
_entity_poly.pdbx_seq_one_letter_code
_entity_poly.pdbx_strand_id
1 'polypeptide(L)'
;MNITPRPAGVGETVLVSFQLDKTSDTAVGAAGGDHFQGFMIDITRPDGTKETKGPYEAWATSGAILTYAPTSIGTYTFQASFPGQWINASGYERYFKPSTSNPVELIVNEEPTDFGITSPPLPTDSWTRPISSENKGWWQVADNWLMKSYDYNIRHFCMTPAFSPYTAAPDSAHVIWKKDILFGGIAGGVFGDSSYYTGLSYEQFYDPLILEGRIMFVEHPPTASADVFGTRCMDLYTGEDLWYLEGISIDFAQIFLIDNPNEHGLIAHLWDVNGPSSNATATIYDAYTSRHIFTITNITWGRGVSFYCGQPSFGPSGEILSYSLDTANDRLMLWNSSKAIFEAFPWMGGFPGEIYSPRVGAIVDGKLGIQWDVPITVDVDSRMTIELLDVDEGYMLAYVESKLSRTAGFTEYPATATEMAFPTEISEGATSVSPIWTKTRGDIHNRNFYSRNIEDGVYTRWDGALMRLMGYSIQTGEEIWRTEPTSDVGWGYFTYQFMIAYGNLLMAGYDGYLRAFDITDGSLSWEFYFGDVGLETAYNTLPNYSGFNIADGKIYITNDEHSPDSVLWRGSKLWVVDAYTGEEVWSIAGMMRHGAISDGVYTVLNSYDGQVYTFGKGPSKITVEAPLTEVILGEKVIIMGSIMDQSIGQMDTPCVSDDDMSAWMEYLHMNKPIPSDAKGVEITLDVIDANGNYRNIGTATSDLSGKYRLVWEPEIPGDYTIIATFVGSDSYDSSFDEAFIYVEEAPQSTAPPDATPAPMTDMYVMGFGIAILAVVIIIGILLLRKK
;
A
#
# COMPACT_ATOMS: atom_id res chain seq x y z
N MET A 1 -30.05 35.39 -3.39
CA MET A 1 -28.67 35.13 -2.94
C MET A 1 -28.71 34.39 -1.59
N ASN A 2 -27.86 33.41 -1.38
CA ASN A 2 -27.70 32.64 -0.15
C ASN A 2 -26.21 32.50 0.17
N ILE A 3 -25.88 32.26 1.45
CA ILE A 3 -24.52 32.06 1.94
C ILE A 3 -24.53 30.86 2.89
N THR A 4 -23.61 29.96 2.72
CA THR A 4 -23.46 28.77 3.60
C THR A 4 -21.98 28.40 3.77
N PRO A 5 -21.50 28.01 4.98
CA PRO A 5 -22.22 28.11 6.25
C PRO A 5 -22.54 29.55 6.68
N ARG A 6 -23.55 29.72 7.55
CA ARG A 6 -23.94 30.99 8.15
C ARG A 6 -24.52 30.74 9.53
N PRO A 7 -23.81 31.07 10.62
CA PRO A 7 -22.52 31.81 10.67
C PRO A 7 -21.35 31.00 10.11
N ALA A 8 -20.16 31.61 10.01
CA ALA A 8 -18.91 31.00 9.63
C ALA A 8 -17.77 31.42 10.56
N GLY A 9 -16.63 30.74 10.53
CA GLY A 9 -15.41 31.15 11.22
C GLY A 9 -14.47 31.98 10.37
N VAL A 10 -13.47 32.59 10.99
CA VAL A 10 -12.39 33.27 10.28
C VAL A 10 -11.58 32.25 9.48
N GLY A 11 -11.41 32.54 8.17
CA GLY A 11 -10.73 31.63 7.25
C GLY A 11 -11.57 30.46 6.74
N GLU A 12 -12.75 30.22 7.31
CA GLU A 12 -13.67 29.20 6.82
C GLU A 12 -14.25 29.60 5.47
N THR A 13 -14.14 28.74 4.47
CA THR A 13 -14.69 29.01 3.14
C THR A 13 -16.21 28.94 3.15
N VAL A 14 -16.86 30.01 2.75
CA VAL A 14 -18.31 30.05 2.54
C VAL A 14 -18.63 30.03 1.06
N LEU A 15 -19.71 29.34 0.72
CA LEU A 15 -20.31 29.35 -0.62
C LEU A 15 -21.38 30.43 -0.68
N VAL A 16 -21.20 31.35 -1.60
CA VAL A 16 -22.19 32.44 -1.90
C VAL A 16 -22.86 32.07 -3.21
N SER A 17 -24.10 31.63 -3.17
CA SER A 17 -24.91 31.35 -4.36
C SER A 17 -25.88 32.49 -4.67
N PHE A 18 -26.04 32.84 -5.93
CA PHE A 18 -26.94 33.88 -6.39
C PHE A 18 -27.53 33.49 -7.73
N GLN A 19 -28.79 33.91 -7.94
CA GLN A 19 -29.52 33.57 -9.17
C GLN A 19 -30.57 34.62 -9.49
N LEU A 20 -31.00 34.70 -10.74
CA LEU A 20 -32.19 35.41 -11.16
C LEU A 20 -33.42 34.53 -10.97
N ASP A 21 -34.58 35.15 -10.84
CA ASP A 21 -35.88 34.46 -10.78
C ASP A 21 -36.39 33.99 -12.16
N LYS A 22 -35.63 34.27 -13.20
CA LYS A 22 -35.92 33.88 -14.59
C LYS A 22 -34.69 33.19 -15.18
N THR A 23 -34.95 32.20 -15.99
CA THR A 23 -33.90 31.54 -16.81
C THR A 23 -33.77 32.24 -18.17
N SER A 24 -32.60 32.08 -18.78
CA SER A 24 -32.42 32.47 -20.17
C SER A 24 -33.25 31.58 -21.09
N ASP A 25 -33.84 32.15 -22.14
CA ASP A 25 -34.69 31.42 -23.07
C ASP A 25 -33.87 30.46 -23.97
N THR A 26 -32.55 30.61 -24.01
CA THR A 26 -31.66 29.85 -24.92
C THR A 26 -30.55 29.07 -24.21
N ALA A 27 -30.28 29.33 -22.95
CA ALA A 27 -29.21 28.68 -22.23
C ALA A 27 -29.47 27.15 -22.07
N VAL A 28 -28.52 26.32 -22.50
CA VAL A 28 -28.60 24.87 -22.40
C VAL A 28 -27.29 24.35 -21.84
N GLY A 29 -27.36 23.60 -20.75
CA GLY A 29 -26.19 23.02 -20.11
C GLY A 29 -25.20 24.06 -19.60
N ALA A 30 -23.93 23.71 -19.59
CA ALA A 30 -22.87 24.52 -19.03
C ALA A 30 -22.36 25.61 -19.99
N ALA A 31 -22.49 25.46 -21.30
CA ALA A 31 -21.91 26.37 -22.29
C ALA A 31 -22.74 26.58 -23.54
N GLY A 32 -23.95 26.05 -23.60
CA GLY A 32 -24.80 26.18 -24.79
C GLY A 32 -25.80 27.34 -24.70
N GLY A 33 -25.91 28.14 -25.76
CA GLY A 33 -26.86 29.27 -25.82
C GLY A 33 -26.36 30.55 -25.11
N ASP A 34 -27.26 31.43 -24.85
CA ASP A 34 -26.95 32.74 -24.19
C ASP A 34 -27.10 32.61 -22.69
N HIS A 35 -26.02 32.62 -21.97
CA HIS A 35 -25.98 32.66 -20.51
C HIS A 35 -26.06 34.11 -20.00
N PHE A 36 -26.61 34.33 -18.84
CA PHE A 36 -26.57 35.64 -18.18
C PHE A 36 -25.15 35.94 -17.72
N GLN A 37 -24.67 37.13 -18.05
CA GLN A 37 -23.29 37.54 -17.78
C GLN A 37 -23.27 38.86 -16.97
N GLY A 38 -22.10 39.13 -16.39
CA GLY A 38 -21.85 40.40 -15.74
C GLY A 38 -22.36 40.51 -14.31
N PHE A 39 -22.61 39.39 -13.63
CA PHE A 39 -22.98 39.49 -12.21
C PHE A 39 -21.79 39.99 -11.39
N MET A 40 -22.07 40.93 -10.49
CA MET A 40 -21.10 41.45 -9.54
C MET A 40 -21.60 41.23 -8.12
N ILE A 41 -20.67 40.92 -7.23
CA ILE A 41 -20.95 40.74 -5.82
C ILE A 41 -20.20 41.81 -5.03
N ASP A 42 -20.93 42.71 -4.41
CA ASP A 42 -20.39 43.70 -3.48
C ASP A 42 -20.34 43.11 -2.08
N ILE A 43 -19.16 43.14 -1.48
CA ILE A 43 -18.87 42.61 -0.14
C ILE A 43 -18.44 43.79 0.74
N THR A 44 -19.22 44.09 1.79
CA THR A 44 -18.83 45.04 2.80
C THR A 44 -18.29 44.30 4.00
N ARG A 45 -17.07 44.59 4.39
CA ARG A 45 -16.37 43.98 5.54
C ARG A 45 -16.79 44.63 6.86
N PRO A 46 -16.53 44.05 8.02
CA PRO A 46 -16.85 44.58 9.34
C PRO A 46 -16.24 45.97 9.62
N ASP A 47 -15.11 46.29 9.02
CA ASP A 47 -14.47 47.62 9.11
C ASP A 47 -15.06 48.67 8.18
N GLY A 48 -16.09 48.31 7.43
CA GLY A 48 -16.77 49.21 6.46
C GLY A 48 -16.07 49.27 5.09
N THR A 49 -14.93 48.60 4.89
CA THR A 49 -14.30 48.53 3.58
C THR A 49 -15.13 47.68 2.63
N LYS A 50 -15.08 48.03 1.35
CA LYS A 50 -15.87 47.37 0.32
C LYS A 50 -14.94 46.76 -0.72
N GLU A 51 -15.29 45.57 -1.16
CA GLU A 51 -14.69 44.92 -2.33
C GLU A 51 -15.80 44.40 -3.24
N THR A 52 -15.51 44.35 -4.54
CA THR A 52 -16.44 43.86 -5.54
C THR A 52 -15.80 42.68 -6.26
N LYS A 53 -16.46 41.53 -6.35
CA LYS A 53 -16.05 40.34 -7.08
C LYS A 53 -16.90 40.19 -8.35
N GLY A 54 -16.30 39.64 -9.39
CA GLY A 54 -16.93 39.46 -10.69
C GLY A 54 -16.12 40.09 -11.81
N PRO A 55 -16.65 40.14 -13.05
CA PRO A 55 -17.98 39.65 -13.42
C PRO A 55 -18.07 38.12 -13.46
N TYR A 56 -19.23 37.60 -13.05
CA TYR A 56 -19.54 36.17 -13.14
C TYR A 56 -20.54 35.90 -14.25
N GLU A 57 -20.48 34.71 -14.83
CA GLU A 57 -21.42 34.16 -15.78
C GLU A 57 -22.30 33.12 -15.06
N ALA A 58 -23.61 33.15 -15.34
CA ALA A 58 -24.53 32.18 -14.77
C ALA A 58 -24.56 30.88 -15.58
N TRP A 59 -24.84 29.78 -14.94
CA TRP A 59 -25.22 28.54 -15.60
C TRP A 59 -26.62 28.65 -16.25
N ALA A 60 -27.02 27.63 -17.00
CA ALA A 60 -28.35 27.55 -17.62
C ALA A 60 -29.50 27.69 -16.60
N THR A 61 -29.27 27.39 -15.35
CA THR A 61 -30.19 27.61 -14.23
C THR A 61 -30.30 29.08 -13.81
N SER A 62 -29.58 30.00 -14.48
CA SER A 62 -29.51 31.44 -14.18
C SER A 62 -28.87 31.78 -12.83
N GLY A 63 -28.13 30.84 -12.26
CA GLY A 63 -27.38 31.00 -11.04
C GLY A 63 -25.90 30.89 -11.24
N ALA A 64 -25.13 31.44 -10.32
CA ALA A 64 -23.69 31.28 -10.21
C ALA A 64 -23.27 31.21 -8.74
N ILE A 65 -22.05 30.85 -8.49
CA ILE A 65 -21.47 30.72 -7.15
C ILE A 65 -20.16 31.48 -7.04
N LEU A 66 -19.83 31.86 -5.81
CA LEU A 66 -18.56 32.41 -5.39
C LEU A 66 -18.15 31.73 -4.11
N THR A 67 -16.92 31.27 -4.03
CA THR A 67 -16.30 30.86 -2.75
C THR A 67 -15.57 32.06 -2.14
N TYR A 68 -15.75 32.26 -0.83
CA TYR A 68 -15.16 33.37 -0.11
C TYR A 68 -14.70 32.96 1.28
N ALA A 69 -13.48 33.29 1.65
CA ALA A 69 -12.97 33.07 2.99
C ALA A 69 -12.84 34.39 3.74
N PRO A 70 -13.66 34.66 4.75
CA PRO A 70 -13.60 35.89 5.52
C PRO A 70 -12.34 35.98 6.37
N THR A 71 -11.66 37.10 6.40
CA THR A 71 -10.36 37.29 7.05
C THR A 71 -10.43 37.97 8.42
N SER A 72 -11.61 38.39 8.89
CA SER A 72 -11.79 39.07 10.17
C SER A 72 -13.13 38.74 10.81
N ILE A 73 -13.18 38.78 12.13
CA ILE A 73 -14.38 38.58 12.93
C ILE A 73 -15.32 39.76 12.71
N GLY A 74 -16.63 39.50 12.68
CA GLY A 74 -17.68 40.49 12.59
C GLY A 74 -18.69 40.21 11.48
N THR A 75 -19.49 41.20 11.16
CA THR A 75 -20.55 41.04 10.15
C THR A 75 -20.08 41.51 8.79
N TYR A 76 -20.11 40.62 7.83
CA TYR A 76 -19.97 40.94 6.41
C TYR A 76 -21.33 41.07 5.77
N THR A 77 -21.46 41.97 4.80
CA THR A 77 -22.69 42.13 4.02
C THR A 77 -22.39 41.88 2.54
N PHE A 78 -23.12 40.96 1.93
CA PHE A 78 -22.99 40.60 0.52
C PHE A 78 -24.24 41.10 -0.23
N GLN A 79 -24.04 41.60 -1.44
CA GLN A 79 -25.11 41.99 -2.32
C GLN A 79 -24.77 41.72 -3.77
N ALA A 80 -25.59 40.90 -4.45
CA ALA A 80 -25.42 40.58 -5.86
C ALA A 80 -26.15 41.62 -6.75
N SER A 81 -25.52 41.96 -7.86
CA SER A 81 -26.14 42.81 -8.91
C SER A 81 -25.97 42.17 -10.28
N PHE A 82 -26.97 42.35 -11.12
CA PHE A 82 -27.00 41.95 -12.52
C PHE A 82 -27.22 43.22 -13.38
N PRO A 83 -26.40 43.45 -14.43
CA PRO A 83 -26.45 44.71 -15.20
C PRO A 83 -27.62 44.82 -16.20
N GLY A 84 -28.33 43.69 -16.37
CA GLY A 84 -29.30 43.56 -17.48
C GLY A 84 -28.62 43.05 -18.75
N GLN A 85 -29.35 42.30 -19.57
CA GLN A 85 -28.83 41.72 -20.80
C GLN A 85 -29.92 41.54 -21.85
N TRP A 86 -29.54 41.70 -23.11
CA TRP A 86 -30.34 41.27 -24.26
C TRP A 86 -30.04 39.81 -24.57
N ILE A 87 -31.07 38.99 -24.70
CA ILE A 87 -30.99 37.61 -25.20
C ILE A 87 -31.67 37.59 -26.55
N ASN A 88 -30.96 37.06 -27.56
CA ASN A 88 -31.44 36.98 -28.94
C ASN A 88 -31.62 35.53 -29.33
N ALA A 89 -32.83 35.02 -29.22
CA ALA A 89 -33.19 33.66 -29.55
C ALA A 89 -34.00 33.58 -30.83
N SER A 90 -33.50 33.01 -31.93
CA SER A 90 -34.25 32.58 -33.13
C SER A 90 -35.44 33.44 -33.52
N GLY A 91 -35.28 34.77 -33.57
CA GLY A 91 -36.36 35.74 -33.88
C GLY A 91 -37.08 36.38 -32.69
N TYR A 92 -36.65 36.06 -31.48
CA TYR A 92 -37.09 36.71 -30.25
C TYR A 92 -35.95 37.53 -29.65
N GLU A 93 -36.11 38.85 -29.55
CA GLU A 93 -35.27 39.72 -28.75
C GLU A 93 -35.95 39.98 -27.41
N ARG A 94 -35.29 39.58 -26.32
CA ARG A 94 -35.78 39.78 -24.97
C ARG A 94 -34.78 40.55 -24.13
N TYR A 95 -35.20 41.63 -23.50
CA TYR A 95 -34.38 42.36 -22.57
C TYR A 95 -34.69 41.96 -21.11
N PHE A 96 -33.68 41.41 -20.43
CA PHE A 96 -33.72 41.20 -18.98
C PHE A 96 -33.18 42.44 -18.28
N LYS A 97 -34.03 43.04 -17.42
CA LYS A 97 -33.72 44.31 -16.75
C LYS A 97 -32.63 44.14 -15.70
N PRO A 98 -31.83 45.17 -15.40
CA PRO A 98 -30.94 45.17 -14.26
C PRO A 98 -31.68 44.85 -12.97
N SER A 99 -31.02 44.14 -12.08
CA SER A 99 -31.57 43.81 -10.77
C SER A 99 -30.47 43.73 -9.72
N THR A 100 -30.87 43.90 -8.46
CA THR A 100 -29.97 43.83 -7.31
C THR A 100 -30.67 43.01 -6.23
N SER A 101 -29.96 42.08 -5.61
CA SER A 101 -30.49 41.27 -4.54
C SER A 101 -30.70 42.08 -3.26
N ASN A 102 -31.53 41.57 -2.36
CA ASN A 102 -31.44 42.05 -0.98
C ASN A 102 -30.04 41.75 -0.43
N PRO A 103 -29.48 42.61 0.43
CA PRO A 103 -28.23 42.31 1.11
C PRO A 103 -28.42 41.11 2.04
N VAL A 104 -27.41 40.29 2.12
CA VAL A 104 -27.34 39.11 3.01
C VAL A 104 -26.15 39.30 3.95
N GLU A 105 -26.39 39.16 5.25
CA GLU A 105 -25.38 39.28 6.27
C GLU A 105 -24.76 37.90 6.57
N LEU A 106 -23.46 37.87 6.72
CA LEU A 106 -22.68 36.74 7.22
C LEU A 106 -22.03 37.17 8.54
N ILE A 107 -22.38 36.49 9.62
CA ILE A 107 -21.70 36.66 10.91
C ILE A 107 -20.48 35.74 10.89
N VAL A 108 -19.29 36.27 11.17
CA VAL A 108 -18.02 35.57 11.23
C VAL A 108 -17.54 35.56 12.66
N ASN A 109 -17.40 34.38 13.20
CA ASN A 109 -16.90 34.08 14.54
C ASN A 109 -15.39 33.79 14.51
N GLU A 110 -14.77 33.66 15.66
CA GLU A 110 -13.36 33.28 15.79
C GLU A 110 -13.14 31.84 15.32
N GLU A 111 -13.98 30.93 15.77
CA GLU A 111 -13.93 29.51 15.44
C GLU A 111 -14.84 29.16 14.26
N PRO A 112 -14.47 28.13 13.46
CA PRO A 112 -15.32 27.58 12.41
C PRO A 112 -16.65 27.07 12.95
N THR A 113 -17.64 27.02 12.08
CA THR A 113 -18.98 26.53 12.45
C THR A 113 -18.92 25.01 12.56
N ASP A 114 -19.11 24.48 13.76
CA ASP A 114 -19.29 23.06 13.99
C ASP A 114 -20.74 22.64 13.68
N PHE A 115 -20.93 21.88 12.61
CA PHE A 115 -22.23 21.30 12.25
C PHE A 115 -22.56 20.02 13.01
N GLY A 116 -21.67 19.57 13.92
CA GLY A 116 -21.82 18.30 14.61
C GLY A 116 -21.66 17.08 13.67
N ILE A 117 -21.23 17.31 12.43
CA ILE A 117 -20.91 16.25 11.48
C ILE A 117 -19.42 15.97 11.63
N THR A 118 -19.10 14.96 12.40
CA THR A 118 -17.73 14.44 12.49
C THR A 118 -17.60 13.32 11.47
N SER A 119 -16.62 13.43 10.58
CA SER A 119 -16.23 12.28 9.78
C SER A 119 -15.64 11.24 10.72
N PRO A 120 -16.06 9.97 10.63
CA PRO A 120 -15.37 8.91 11.35
C PRO A 120 -13.89 8.88 10.93
N PRO A 121 -12.98 8.48 11.82
CA PRO A 121 -11.58 8.32 11.43
C PRO A 121 -11.48 7.29 10.30
N LEU A 122 -10.58 7.54 9.36
CA LEU A 122 -10.28 6.54 8.34
C LEU A 122 -9.72 5.28 9.00
N PRO A 123 -9.97 4.08 8.43
CA PRO A 123 -9.37 2.85 8.91
C PRO A 123 -7.85 2.96 8.89
N THR A 124 -7.21 2.45 9.92
CA THR A 124 -5.75 2.36 10.01
C THR A 124 -5.23 1.01 9.51
N ASP A 125 -6.11 0.03 9.44
CA ASP A 125 -5.79 -1.30 8.93
C ASP A 125 -5.94 -1.36 7.42
N SER A 126 -5.33 -2.37 6.81
CA SER A 126 -5.52 -2.70 5.39
C SER A 126 -7.00 -2.78 5.04
N TRP A 127 -7.32 -2.33 3.85
CA TRP A 127 -8.68 -2.47 3.36
C TRP A 127 -9.08 -3.93 3.22
N THR A 128 -10.07 -4.34 4.01
CA THR A 128 -10.77 -5.62 3.85
C THR A 128 -12.15 -5.38 3.23
N ARG A 129 -12.61 -6.30 2.40
CA ARG A 129 -13.95 -6.20 1.81
C ARG A 129 -14.99 -6.88 2.68
N PRO A 130 -16.23 -6.33 2.79
CA PRO A 130 -16.66 -5.03 2.27
C PRO A 130 -16.20 -3.87 3.14
N ILE A 131 -15.90 -2.73 2.52
CA ILE A 131 -15.64 -1.48 3.26
C ILE A 131 -16.95 -0.94 3.82
N SER A 132 -16.93 -0.48 5.09
CA SER A 132 -18.04 0.28 5.65
C SER A 132 -18.26 1.57 4.83
N SER A 133 -19.53 1.86 4.51
CA SER A 133 -19.88 3.08 3.77
C SER A 133 -19.50 4.35 4.51
N GLU A 134 -19.36 4.30 5.83
CA GLU A 134 -18.94 5.43 6.67
C GLU A 134 -17.46 5.79 6.45
N ASN A 135 -16.65 4.80 6.10
CA ASN A 135 -15.23 4.95 5.82
C ASN A 135 -14.92 5.06 4.32
N LYS A 136 -15.95 5.06 3.48
CA LYS A 136 -15.80 5.13 2.03
C LYS A 136 -16.08 6.54 1.56
N GLY A 137 -15.05 7.30 1.29
CA GLY A 137 -15.17 8.49 0.45
C GLY A 137 -15.55 8.08 -0.98
N TRP A 138 -15.91 9.05 -1.80
CA TRP A 138 -16.34 8.85 -3.19
C TRP A 138 -15.35 8.03 -4.02
N TRP A 139 -14.06 8.23 -3.77
CA TRP A 139 -12.95 7.66 -4.51
C TRP A 139 -11.80 7.24 -3.59
N GLN A 140 -11.96 7.33 -2.29
CA GLN A 140 -10.92 7.00 -1.34
C GLN A 140 -11.14 5.58 -0.84
N VAL A 141 -10.14 4.78 -0.99
CA VAL A 141 -9.95 3.50 -0.35
C VAL A 141 -8.71 3.55 0.52
N ALA A 142 -8.53 2.59 1.38
CA ALA A 142 -7.51 2.67 2.42
C ALA A 142 -6.06 2.63 1.91
N ASP A 143 -5.79 2.28 0.67
CA ASP A 143 -4.43 2.15 0.14
C ASP A 143 -4.00 3.30 -0.78
N ASN A 144 -2.73 3.29 -1.15
CA ASN A 144 -2.13 4.28 -2.06
C ASN A 144 -2.60 4.10 -3.52
N TRP A 145 -3.86 4.23 -3.74
CA TRP A 145 -4.50 3.98 -5.01
C TRP A 145 -4.26 5.06 -6.07
N LEU A 146 -3.84 6.27 -5.69
CA LEU A 146 -3.34 7.31 -6.61
C LEU A 146 -1.85 7.19 -6.91
N MET A 147 -1.19 6.20 -6.34
CA MET A 147 0.23 5.92 -6.55
C MET A 147 1.16 7.09 -6.17
N LYS A 148 0.71 7.99 -5.31
CA LYS A 148 1.54 9.07 -4.79
C LYS A 148 2.60 8.55 -3.84
N SER A 149 3.77 9.15 -3.89
CA SER A 149 4.92 8.83 -3.04
C SER A 149 5.40 7.38 -3.15
N TYR A 150 4.88 6.64 -4.11
CA TYR A 150 5.27 5.27 -4.38
C TYR A 150 6.04 5.25 -5.70
N ASP A 151 7.26 4.77 -5.68
CA ASP A 151 8.05 4.65 -6.90
C ASP A 151 7.70 3.36 -7.62
N TYR A 152 6.70 3.44 -8.50
CA TYR A 152 6.25 2.32 -9.31
C TYR A 152 7.15 2.01 -10.49
N ASN A 153 8.12 2.81 -10.66
CA ASN A 153 8.90 2.83 -11.86
C ASN A 153 10.20 2.08 -11.67
N ILE A 154 10.17 1.03 -10.92
CA ILE A 154 11.31 0.14 -10.82
C ILE A 154 11.45 -0.58 -12.15
N ARG A 155 12.05 0.05 -13.12
CA ARG A 155 12.66 -0.68 -14.20
C ARG A 155 13.84 -1.44 -13.64
N HIS A 156 14.10 -2.61 -14.18
CA HIS A 156 15.07 -3.58 -13.68
C HIS A 156 16.49 -3.08 -13.40
N PHE A 157 16.81 -1.84 -13.65
CA PHE A 157 18.05 -1.19 -13.24
C PHE A 157 17.82 0.04 -12.36
N CYS A 158 16.58 0.34 -11.99
CA CYS A 158 16.32 1.38 -11.02
C CYS A 158 16.35 0.78 -9.62
N MET A 159 17.41 1.04 -8.91
CA MET A 159 17.59 0.62 -7.53
C MET A 159 16.95 1.58 -6.54
N THR A 160 15.90 2.23 -6.95
CA THR A 160 15.19 3.14 -6.06
C THR A 160 14.26 2.32 -5.20
N PRO A 161 14.44 2.35 -3.88
CA PRO A 161 13.49 1.73 -2.97
C PRO A 161 12.13 2.37 -3.14
N ALA A 162 11.11 1.54 -3.23
CA ALA A 162 9.73 2.00 -3.24
C ALA A 162 9.33 2.40 -1.82
N PHE A 163 8.73 3.55 -1.66
CA PHE A 163 8.19 4.05 -0.41
C PHE A 163 6.73 4.47 -0.58
N SER A 164 5.84 3.93 0.25
CA SER A 164 4.46 4.38 0.35
C SER A 164 4.04 4.50 1.81
N PRO A 165 3.73 5.70 2.28
CA PRO A 165 3.20 5.90 3.63
C PRO A 165 1.74 5.48 3.79
N TYR A 166 1.04 5.16 2.68
CA TYR A 166 -0.42 4.97 2.65
C TYR A 166 -0.83 3.51 2.42
N THR A 167 0.10 2.62 2.10
CA THR A 167 -0.23 1.22 1.86
C THR A 167 0.10 0.38 3.08
N ALA A 168 -0.74 -0.61 3.38
CA ALA A 168 -0.46 -1.61 4.37
C ALA A 168 0.54 -2.66 3.84
N ALA A 169 1.25 -3.31 4.75
CA ALA A 169 2.27 -4.28 4.44
C ALA A 169 2.22 -5.46 5.43
N PRO A 170 2.69 -6.68 5.04
CA PRO A 170 2.60 -7.86 5.89
C PRO A 170 3.33 -7.73 7.23
N ASP A 171 2.69 -8.16 8.30
CA ASP A 171 3.27 -8.22 9.65
C ASP A 171 3.93 -9.55 9.98
N SER A 172 3.85 -10.53 9.07
CA SER A 172 4.40 -11.88 9.26
C SER A 172 4.99 -12.44 7.98
N ALA A 173 5.78 -13.51 8.10
CA ALA A 173 6.37 -14.22 6.96
C ALA A 173 5.39 -15.19 6.28
N HIS A 174 4.09 -15.06 6.50
CA HIS A 174 3.08 -15.95 5.95
C HIS A 174 3.01 -15.86 4.42
N VAL A 175 3.21 -16.98 3.73
CA VAL A 175 3.14 -17.09 2.27
C VAL A 175 1.69 -17.37 1.84
N ILE A 176 1.10 -16.46 1.06
CA ILE A 176 -0.23 -16.66 0.51
C ILE A 176 -0.18 -17.65 -0.66
N TRP A 177 0.78 -17.42 -1.56
CA TRP A 177 1.06 -18.29 -2.71
C TRP A 177 2.49 -18.13 -3.19
N LYS A 178 2.95 -19.08 -3.99
CA LYS A 178 4.20 -18.98 -4.74
C LYS A 178 4.04 -19.56 -6.14
N LYS A 179 4.85 -19.07 -7.09
CA LYS A 179 4.76 -19.46 -8.50
C LYS A 179 6.12 -19.45 -9.18
N ASP A 180 6.40 -20.50 -9.95
CA ASP A 180 7.58 -20.55 -10.82
C ASP A 180 7.43 -19.51 -11.95
N ILE A 181 8.40 -18.62 -12.08
CA ILE A 181 8.46 -17.67 -13.20
C ILE A 181 9.76 -17.75 -13.98
N LEU A 182 10.80 -18.34 -13.39
CA LEU A 182 12.11 -18.47 -14.01
C LEU A 182 12.57 -19.93 -13.98
N PHE A 183 13.36 -20.31 -14.98
CA PHE A 183 14.10 -21.54 -14.99
C PHE A 183 15.48 -21.29 -14.40
N GLY A 184 15.84 -21.99 -13.34
CA GLY A 184 17.16 -21.87 -12.72
C GLY A 184 17.13 -22.02 -11.20
N GLY A 185 18.18 -21.54 -10.54
CA GLY A 185 18.34 -21.58 -9.11
C GLY A 185 19.53 -22.40 -8.64
N ILE A 186 19.59 -22.72 -7.34
CA ILE A 186 20.64 -23.52 -6.72
C ILE A 186 20.21 -25.00 -6.70
N ALA A 187 21.05 -25.89 -7.24
CA ALA A 187 20.94 -27.34 -7.04
C ALA A 187 21.72 -27.74 -5.81
N GLY A 188 21.16 -28.62 -5.01
CA GLY A 188 21.78 -29.15 -3.79
C GLY A 188 21.46 -30.64 -3.59
N GLY A 189 21.26 -31.06 -2.37
CA GLY A 189 20.87 -32.42 -2.01
C GLY A 189 22.02 -33.42 -2.13
N VAL A 190 21.87 -34.44 -2.97
CA VAL A 190 22.88 -35.49 -3.15
C VAL A 190 24.24 -35.00 -3.67
N PHE A 191 24.29 -33.80 -4.21
CA PHE A 191 25.53 -33.14 -4.65
C PHE A 191 26.24 -32.39 -3.52
N GLY A 192 25.76 -32.50 -2.29
CA GLY A 192 26.30 -31.84 -1.12
C GLY A 192 26.08 -30.33 -1.12
N ASP A 193 27.03 -29.60 -0.55
CA ASP A 193 26.98 -28.13 -0.46
C ASP A 193 27.33 -27.40 -1.75
N SER A 194 27.40 -28.13 -2.88
CA SER A 194 27.73 -27.49 -4.15
C SER A 194 26.61 -26.61 -4.61
N SER A 195 26.84 -25.28 -4.64
CA SER A 195 25.98 -24.35 -5.32
C SER A 195 26.10 -24.59 -6.82
N TYR A 196 24.96 -24.79 -7.48
CA TYR A 196 24.90 -24.97 -8.92
C TYR A 196 23.86 -24.04 -9.49
N TYR A 197 24.30 -23.12 -10.34
CA TYR A 197 23.42 -22.17 -10.99
C TYR A 197 22.85 -22.78 -12.27
N THR A 198 21.57 -23.08 -12.28
CA THR A 198 20.90 -23.77 -13.40
C THR A 198 20.38 -22.83 -14.48
N GLY A 199 20.30 -21.53 -14.20
CA GLY A 199 19.93 -20.51 -15.18
C GLY A 199 21.13 -20.06 -16.03
N LEU A 200 20.86 -19.37 -17.14
CA LEU A 200 21.87 -18.85 -18.04
C LEU A 200 22.36 -17.45 -17.66
N SER A 201 21.62 -16.74 -16.82
CA SER A 201 21.95 -15.40 -16.33
C SER A 201 22.02 -15.38 -14.82
N TYR A 202 23.02 -14.69 -14.29
CA TYR A 202 23.08 -14.36 -12.87
C TYR A 202 22.10 -13.21 -12.51
N GLU A 203 21.78 -12.37 -13.49
CA GLU A 203 20.74 -11.36 -13.35
C GLU A 203 19.40 -12.00 -13.66
N GLN A 204 18.50 -11.89 -12.72
CA GLN A 204 17.12 -12.35 -12.85
C GLN A 204 16.25 -11.11 -12.82
N PHE A 205 15.42 -10.97 -13.84
CA PHE A 205 14.58 -9.80 -14.01
C PHE A 205 13.16 -10.12 -13.51
N TYR A 206 12.74 -9.37 -12.52
CA TYR A 206 11.39 -9.39 -11.99
C TYR A 206 11.07 -7.99 -11.46
N ASP A 207 10.33 -7.23 -12.23
CA ASP A 207 9.94 -5.86 -11.93
C ASP A 207 8.42 -5.80 -11.77
N PRO A 208 7.89 -6.17 -10.59
CA PRO A 208 6.46 -6.27 -10.38
C PRO A 208 5.82 -4.89 -10.23
N LEU A 209 4.63 -4.75 -10.83
CA LEU A 209 3.69 -3.67 -10.60
C LEU A 209 2.47 -4.24 -9.91
N ILE A 210 2.03 -3.60 -8.82
CA ILE A 210 0.77 -3.94 -8.17
C ILE A 210 -0.23 -2.81 -8.40
N LEU A 211 -1.43 -3.18 -8.88
CA LEU A 211 -2.49 -2.24 -9.18
C LEU A 211 -3.84 -2.87 -8.88
N GLU A 212 -4.56 -2.34 -7.89
CA GLU A 212 -5.92 -2.75 -7.55
C GLU A 212 -6.10 -4.28 -7.44
N GLY A 213 -5.30 -4.92 -6.62
CA GLY A 213 -5.36 -6.37 -6.40
C GLY A 213 -4.85 -7.21 -7.58
N ARG A 214 -4.10 -6.61 -8.50
CA ARG A 214 -3.42 -7.30 -9.62
C ARG A 214 -1.94 -7.10 -9.54
N ILE A 215 -1.19 -8.14 -9.86
CA ILE A 215 0.24 -8.08 -10.03
C ILE A 215 0.58 -8.26 -11.52
N MET A 216 1.41 -7.37 -12.04
CA MET A 216 1.88 -7.41 -13.42
C MET A 216 3.40 -7.39 -13.44
N PHE A 217 4.00 -8.14 -14.33
CA PHE A 217 5.44 -8.13 -14.55
C PHE A 217 5.78 -8.55 -15.98
N VAL A 218 6.95 -8.10 -16.45
CA VAL A 218 7.47 -8.46 -17.76
C VAL A 218 8.17 -9.81 -17.66
N GLU A 219 7.83 -10.73 -18.54
CA GLU A 219 8.51 -12.01 -18.68
C GLU A 219 9.66 -11.90 -19.68
N HIS A 220 10.84 -12.28 -19.22
CA HIS A 220 12.06 -12.32 -20.02
C HIS A 220 12.44 -13.75 -20.39
N PRO A 221 13.12 -13.95 -21.54
CA PRO A 221 13.74 -15.24 -21.82
C PRO A 221 14.81 -15.54 -20.76
N PRO A 222 15.13 -16.83 -20.53
CA PRO A 222 16.14 -17.23 -19.53
C PRO A 222 17.60 -16.92 -19.96
N THR A 223 17.79 -15.78 -20.59
CA THR A 223 19.07 -15.28 -21.10
C THR A 223 19.24 -13.82 -20.65
N ALA A 224 20.47 -13.33 -20.63
CA ALA A 224 20.75 -11.91 -20.38
C ALA A 224 20.34 -10.99 -21.57
N SER A 225 19.32 -11.37 -22.32
CA SER A 225 18.80 -10.58 -23.45
C SER A 225 17.81 -9.57 -22.95
N ALA A 226 17.82 -8.39 -23.55
CA ALA A 226 16.77 -7.37 -23.35
C ALA A 226 15.45 -7.73 -24.07
N ASP A 227 15.40 -8.88 -24.77
CA ASP A 227 14.16 -9.37 -25.36
C ASP A 227 13.12 -9.68 -24.29
N VAL A 228 11.87 -9.50 -24.62
CA VAL A 228 10.74 -9.80 -23.73
C VAL A 228 9.81 -10.82 -24.37
N PHE A 229 9.24 -11.72 -23.57
CA PHE A 229 8.16 -12.60 -24.03
C PHE A 229 6.82 -11.86 -24.01
N GLY A 230 6.62 -11.00 -23.04
CA GLY A 230 5.41 -10.22 -22.85
C GLY A 230 5.20 -9.80 -21.41
N THR A 231 4.06 -9.18 -21.15
CA THR A 231 3.62 -8.81 -19.79
C THR A 231 2.54 -9.76 -19.32
N ARG A 232 2.75 -10.37 -18.16
CA ARG A 232 1.79 -11.22 -17.46
C ARG A 232 1.06 -10.42 -16.39
N CYS A 233 -0.24 -10.65 -16.26
CA CYS A 233 -1.04 -10.16 -15.14
C CYS A 233 -1.66 -11.32 -14.39
N MET A 234 -1.57 -11.28 -13.07
CA MET A 234 -2.17 -12.26 -12.18
C MET A 234 -2.99 -11.57 -11.10
N ASP A 235 -3.91 -12.30 -10.50
CA ASP A 235 -4.57 -11.89 -9.27
C ASP A 235 -3.55 -11.89 -8.12
N LEU A 236 -3.51 -10.80 -7.35
CA LEU A 236 -2.51 -10.59 -6.30
C LEU A 236 -2.64 -11.59 -5.14
N TYR A 237 -3.87 -12.00 -4.80
CA TYR A 237 -4.15 -12.85 -3.65
C TYR A 237 -4.15 -14.34 -3.99
N THR A 238 -4.37 -14.69 -5.26
CA THR A 238 -4.47 -16.10 -5.66
C THR A 238 -3.34 -16.56 -6.58
N GLY A 239 -2.62 -15.63 -7.20
CA GLY A 239 -1.61 -15.97 -8.21
C GLY A 239 -2.18 -16.57 -9.50
N GLU A 240 -3.51 -16.50 -9.71
CA GLU A 240 -4.15 -16.94 -10.95
C GLU A 240 -3.88 -15.99 -12.11
N ASP A 241 -3.62 -16.54 -13.29
CA ASP A 241 -3.41 -15.74 -14.49
C ASP A 241 -4.70 -15.07 -14.95
N LEU A 242 -4.70 -13.74 -15.09
CA LEU A 242 -5.84 -12.96 -15.55
C LEU A 242 -5.76 -12.66 -17.04
N TRP A 243 -4.59 -12.21 -17.52
CA TRP A 243 -4.34 -11.93 -18.93
C TRP A 243 -2.84 -11.91 -19.26
N TYR A 244 -2.52 -11.94 -20.55
CA TYR A 244 -1.15 -11.90 -21.08
C TYR A 244 -1.07 -11.04 -22.32
N LEU A 245 -0.09 -10.13 -22.38
CA LEU A 245 0.23 -9.29 -23.53
C LEU A 245 1.51 -9.78 -24.18
N GLU A 246 1.39 -10.56 -25.26
CA GLU A 246 2.54 -11.13 -25.97
C GLU A 246 3.40 -10.06 -26.63
N GLY A 247 4.70 -10.08 -26.41
CA GLY A 247 5.68 -9.17 -27.00
C GLY A 247 5.60 -7.71 -26.53
N ILE A 248 4.79 -7.41 -25.53
CA ILE A 248 4.63 -6.06 -24.97
C ILE A 248 5.29 -5.99 -23.59
N SER A 249 6.08 -4.93 -23.40
CA SER A 249 6.73 -4.60 -22.12
C SER A 249 6.04 -3.39 -21.51
N ILE A 250 5.22 -3.60 -20.50
CA ILE A 250 4.63 -2.49 -19.75
C ILE A 250 5.70 -1.85 -18.87
N ASP A 251 5.88 -0.55 -19.02
CA ASP A 251 6.87 0.21 -18.25
C ASP A 251 6.36 0.65 -16.89
N PHE A 252 5.10 1.08 -16.81
CA PHE A 252 4.44 1.49 -15.56
C PHE A 252 2.92 1.48 -15.73
N ALA A 253 2.24 1.58 -14.59
CA ALA A 253 0.80 1.72 -14.52
C ALA A 253 0.42 3.12 -14.01
N GLN A 254 -0.80 3.54 -14.30
CA GLN A 254 -1.35 4.81 -13.88
C GLN A 254 -2.78 4.59 -13.38
N ILE A 255 -3.10 5.11 -12.20
CA ILE A 255 -4.47 5.37 -11.80
C ILE A 255 -4.72 6.86 -11.98
N PHE A 256 -5.70 7.19 -12.79
CA PHE A 256 -6.05 8.55 -13.11
C PHE A 256 -7.44 8.88 -12.53
N LEU A 257 -7.49 9.89 -11.66
CA LEU A 257 -8.72 10.41 -11.09
C LEU A 257 -9.36 11.39 -12.07
N ILE A 258 -10.60 11.13 -12.44
CA ILE A 258 -11.46 12.06 -13.15
C ILE A 258 -12.46 12.61 -12.15
N ASP A 259 -12.44 13.92 -12.00
CA ASP A 259 -13.35 14.65 -11.11
C ASP A 259 -13.86 15.89 -11.81
N ASN A 260 -14.87 15.70 -12.64
CA ASN A 260 -15.57 16.79 -13.31
C ASN A 260 -17.07 16.65 -13.07
N PRO A 261 -17.89 17.66 -13.38
CA PRO A 261 -19.32 17.66 -13.03
C PRO A 261 -20.14 16.47 -13.54
N ASN A 262 -19.67 15.78 -14.56
CA ASN A 262 -20.41 14.67 -15.19
C ASN A 262 -19.71 13.31 -15.07
N GLU A 263 -18.47 13.29 -14.66
CA GLU A 263 -17.65 12.09 -14.56
C GLU A 263 -16.88 12.10 -13.26
N HIS A 264 -17.05 11.07 -12.48
CA HIS A 264 -16.33 10.86 -11.23
C HIS A 264 -15.83 9.43 -11.16
N GLY A 265 -14.57 9.26 -10.91
CA GLY A 265 -14.01 7.94 -10.68
C GLY A 265 -12.58 7.80 -11.14
N LEU A 266 -12.14 6.56 -11.17
CA LEU A 266 -10.77 6.17 -11.45
C LEU A 266 -10.70 5.39 -12.76
N ILE A 267 -9.63 5.62 -13.49
CA ILE A 267 -9.26 4.84 -14.68
C ILE A 267 -7.87 4.29 -14.46
N ALA A 268 -7.69 3.01 -14.72
CA ALA A 268 -6.41 2.34 -14.63
C ALA A 268 -5.82 2.10 -16.03
N HIS A 269 -4.68 2.70 -16.29
CA HIS A 269 -3.95 2.59 -17.54
C HIS A 269 -2.61 1.86 -17.35
N LEU A 270 -2.23 1.11 -18.37
CA LEU A 270 -0.87 0.57 -18.51
C LEU A 270 -0.17 1.30 -19.66
N TRP A 271 1.08 1.63 -19.43
CA TRP A 271 1.90 2.40 -20.35
C TRP A 271 3.07 1.56 -20.87
N ASP A 272 3.17 1.45 -22.21
CA ASP A 272 4.32 0.93 -22.94
C ASP A 272 4.96 2.11 -23.70
N VAL A 273 6.14 2.56 -23.26
CA VAL A 273 6.81 3.77 -23.77
C VAL A 273 8.04 3.41 -24.56
N ASN A 274 8.03 3.71 -25.83
CA ASN A 274 9.08 3.35 -26.77
C ASN A 274 9.67 4.56 -27.49
N GLY A 275 10.93 4.42 -27.93
CA GLY A 275 11.60 5.44 -28.73
C GLY A 275 12.52 6.36 -27.92
N PRO A 276 13.14 7.33 -28.61
CA PRO A 276 14.04 8.27 -27.94
C PRO A 276 13.27 9.28 -27.09
N SER A 277 13.85 9.71 -26.00
CA SER A 277 13.24 10.67 -25.06
C SER A 277 12.78 11.99 -25.71
N SER A 278 13.39 12.40 -26.82
CA SER A 278 12.99 13.60 -27.56
C SER A 278 11.77 13.39 -28.44
N ASN A 279 11.36 12.16 -28.68
CA ASN A 279 10.24 11.78 -29.56
C ASN A 279 9.74 10.38 -29.19
N ALA A 280 9.30 10.23 -27.94
CA ALA A 280 8.78 8.96 -27.46
C ALA A 280 7.36 8.70 -27.98
N THR A 281 6.99 7.43 -28.00
CA THR A 281 5.64 6.95 -28.28
C THR A 281 5.18 6.12 -27.10
N ALA A 282 4.03 6.43 -26.54
CA ALA A 282 3.39 5.66 -25.49
C ALA A 282 2.15 4.96 -26.06
N THR A 283 2.06 3.66 -25.86
CA THR A 283 0.87 2.88 -26.14
C THR A 283 0.15 2.59 -24.85
N ILE A 284 -1.11 2.96 -24.77
CA ILE A 284 -1.91 2.90 -23.53
C ILE A 284 -2.89 1.74 -23.63
N TYR A 285 -2.86 0.90 -22.60
CA TYR A 285 -3.72 -0.25 -22.44
C TYR A 285 -4.60 -0.11 -21.21
N ASP A 286 -5.78 -0.70 -21.26
CA ASP A 286 -6.67 -0.87 -20.13
C ASP A 286 -6.11 -1.92 -19.17
N ALA A 287 -5.93 -1.56 -17.89
CA ALA A 287 -5.29 -2.44 -16.91
C ALA A 287 -6.12 -3.68 -16.56
N TYR A 288 -7.45 -3.63 -16.73
CA TYR A 288 -8.32 -4.75 -16.40
C TYR A 288 -8.43 -5.77 -17.53
N THR A 289 -8.44 -5.30 -18.77
CA THR A 289 -8.75 -6.12 -19.94
C THR A 289 -7.58 -6.30 -20.90
N SER A 290 -6.45 -5.65 -20.66
CA SER A 290 -5.27 -5.59 -21.53
C SER A 290 -5.54 -5.03 -22.94
N ARG A 291 -6.70 -4.42 -23.16
CA ARG A 291 -7.04 -3.88 -24.49
C ARG A 291 -6.30 -2.59 -24.77
N HIS A 292 -5.76 -2.46 -25.98
CA HIS A 292 -5.23 -1.19 -26.45
C HIS A 292 -6.35 -0.14 -26.48
N ILE A 293 -6.09 1.03 -25.88
CA ILE A 293 -7.04 2.14 -25.86
C ILE A 293 -6.65 3.16 -26.94
N PHE A 294 -5.49 3.79 -26.83
CA PHE A 294 -4.95 4.77 -27.80
C PHE A 294 -3.43 4.83 -27.72
N THR A 295 -2.83 5.57 -28.66
CA THR A 295 -1.37 5.75 -28.68
C THR A 295 -1.06 7.26 -28.69
N ILE A 296 -0.10 7.70 -27.89
CA ILE A 296 0.41 9.06 -27.89
C ILE A 296 1.78 9.04 -28.57
N THR A 297 1.96 9.85 -29.61
CA THR A 297 3.23 10.00 -30.34
C THR A 297 3.83 11.38 -30.10
N ASN A 298 5.08 11.59 -30.46
CA ASN A 298 5.77 12.89 -30.34
C ASN A 298 5.84 13.41 -28.89
N ILE A 299 5.95 12.51 -27.90
CA ILE A 299 6.12 12.90 -26.50
C ILE A 299 7.57 13.34 -26.33
N THR A 300 7.77 14.52 -25.76
CA THR A 300 9.08 14.90 -25.23
C THR A 300 9.16 14.33 -23.80
N TRP A 301 9.77 13.17 -23.67
CA TRP A 301 9.93 12.49 -22.41
C TRP A 301 11.20 12.99 -21.74
N GLY A 302 11.10 13.48 -20.53
CA GLY A 302 12.23 14.13 -19.87
C GLY A 302 13.48 13.27 -19.75
N ARG A 303 14.60 13.85 -20.13
CA ARG A 303 15.93 13.36 -19.77
C ARG A 303 16.32 14.02 -18.48
N GLY A 304 15.88 13.57 -17.38
CA GLY A 304 16.24 14.43 -16.28
C GLY A 304 16.39 13.77 -14.96
N VAL A 305 15.82 12.64 -14.82
CA VAL A 305 16.01 11.89 -13.61
C VAL A 305 17.00 10.79 -13.93
N SER A 306 18.06 10.66 -13.17
CA SER A 306 19.19 9.75 -13.30
C SER A 306 19.12 8.71 -14.45
N PHE A 307 20.20 8.39 -15.10
CA PHE A 307 20.32 7.41 -16.18
C PHE A 307 19.60 6.07 -15.90
N TYR A 308 19.36 5.76 -14.63
CA TYR A 308 18.73 4.53 -14.16
C TYR A 308 17.25 4.69 -13.80
N CYS A 309 16.74 5.91 -13.66
CA CYS A 309 15.37 6.17 -13.17
C CYS A 309 14.73 7.36 -13.89
N GLY A 310 14.89 7.45 -15.22
CA GLY A 310 14.30 8.50 -16.05
C GLY A 310 12.78 8.41 -16.09
N GLN A 311 12.12 8.74 -14.99
CA GLN A 311 10.74 8.42 -14.74
C GLN A 311 9.87 9.66 -14.70
N PRO A 312 8.64 9.59 -15.19
CA PRO A 312 7.68 10.65 -14.95
C PRO A 312 7.29 10.68 -13.48
N SER A 313 6.92 11.83 -12.98
CA SER A 313 6.22 11.96 -11.71
C SER A 313 4.72 11.88 -11.94
N PHE A 314 3.98 11.65 -10.85
CA PHE A 314 2.52 11.72 -10.87
C PHE A 314 2.06 13.04 -10.26
N GLY A 315 1.06 13.66 -10.88
CA GLY A 315 0.40 14.82 -10.32
C GLY A 315 -0.73 14.42 -9.35
N PRO A 316 -1.41 15.41 -8.74
CA PRO A 316 -2.40 15.18 -7.68
C PRO A 316 -3.62 14.36 -8.12
N SER A 317 -3.92 14.29 -9.41
CA SER A 317 -4.99 13.43 -9.95
C SER A 317 -4.47 12.15 -10.60
N GLY A 318 -3.20 11.80 -10.40
CA GLY A 318 -2.55 10.67 -11.04
C GLY A 318 -2.14 10.93 -12.49
N GLU A 319 -2.21 12.18 -12.97
CA GLU A 319 -1.67 12.53 -14.29
C GLU A 319 -0.15 12.34 -14.33
N ILE A 320 0.33 11.86 -15.48
CA ILE A 320 1.75 11.70 -15.72
C ILE A 320 2.38 13.06 -16.01
N LEU A 321 3.38 13.43 -15.24
CA LEU A 321 4.15 14.67 -15.39
C LEU A 321 5.59 14.34 -15.81
N SER A 322 6.03 14.85 -16.93
CA SER A 322 7.40 14.67 -17.42
C SER A 322 8.11 16.03 -17.53
N TYR A 323 9.10 16.22 -16.66
CA TYR A 323 9.94 17.42 -16.64
C TYR A 323 11.17 17.20 -17.53
N SER A 324 11.54 18.17 -18.34
CA SER A 324 12.67 18.07 -19.23
C SER A 324 13.51 19.34 -19.23
N LEU A 325 14.83 19.16 -19.11
CA LEU A 325 15.83 20.20 -19.20
C LEU A 325 16.50 20.14 -20.59
N ASP A 326 16.15 21.08 -21.47
CA ASP A 326 16.81 21.26 -22.76
C ASP A 326 18.03 22.16 -22.59
N THR A 327 19.16 21.55 -22.33
CA THR A 327 20.45 22.23 -22.13
C THR A 327 21.05 22.81 -23.41
N ALA A 328 20.50 22.48 -24.59
CA ALA A 328 20.97 23.03 -25.85
C ALA A 328 20.36 24.40 -26.15
N ASN A 329 19.18 24.67 -25.60
CA ASN A 329 18.43 25.91 -25.81
C ASN A 329 18.12 26.65 -24.49
N ASP A 330 18.71 26.21 -23.37
CA ASP A 330 18.47 26.74 -22.01
C ASP A 330 16.96 26.84 -21.70
N ARG A 331 16.24 25.72 -21.84
CA ARG A 331 14.80 25.67 -21.62
C ARG A 331 14.40 24.59 -20.64
N LEU A 332 13.35 24.89 -19.88
CA LEU A 332 12.68 23.94 -19.01
C LEU A 332 11.25 23.71 -19.50
N MET A 333 10.82 22.46 -19.56
CA MET A 333 9.51 22.09 -20.10
C MET A 333 8.82 21.08 -19.18
N LEU A 334 7.49 21.22 -19.05
CA LEU A 334 6.61 20.23 -18.45
C LEU A 334 5.64 19.69 -19.50
N TRP A 335 5.63 18.40 -19.63
CA TRP A 335 4.61 17.65 -20.35
C TRP A 335 3.64 16.99 -19.36
N ASN A 336 2.33 17.06 -19.66
CA ASN A 336 1.25 16.53 -18.82
C ASN A 336 0.34 15.62 -19.66
N SER A 337 0.15 14.38 -19.21
CA SER A 337 -0.67 13.39 -19.93
C SER A 337 -2.14 13.77 -20.01
N SER A 338 -2.70 14.33 -18.94
CA SER A 338 -4.11 14.77 -18.92
C SER A 338 -4.36 15.82 -19.96
N LYS A 339 -3.49 16.84 -20.04
CA LYS A 339 -3.57 17.87 -21.06
C LYS A 339 -3.54 17.28 -22.47
N ALA A 340 -2.63 16.33 -22.74
CA ALA A 340 -2.56 15.68 -24.05
C ALA A 340 -3.86 14.95 -24.42
N ILE A 341 -4.43 14.22 -23.44
CA ILE A 341 -5.63 13.41 -23.65
C ILE A 341 -6.85 14.30 -23.85
N PHE A 342 -7.08 15.27 -22.96
CA PHE A 342 -8.27 16.12 -23.01
C PHE A 342 -8.25 17.06 -24.22
N GLU A 343 -7.10 17.61 -24.61
CA GLU A 343 -7.02 18.44 -25.82
C GLU A 343 -7.19 17.61 -27.12
N ALA A 344 -6.76 16.35 -27.12
CA ALA A 344 -6.94 15.46 -28.27
C ALA A 344 -8.39 15.00 -28.47
N PHE A 345 -9.15 14.91 -27.40
CA PHE A 345 -10.53 14.41 -27.41
C PHE A 345 -11.51 15.43 -26.84
N PRO A 346 -11.59 16.65 -27.42
CA PRO A 346 -12.53 17.65 -26.96
C PRO A 346 -13.96 17.14 -27.13
N TRP A 347 -14.75 17.26 -26.10
CA TRP A 347 -16.15 16.85 -26.17
C TRP A 347 -16.95 17.72 -27.15
N MET A 348 -17.63 17.08 -28.11
CA MET A 348 -18.36 17.80 -29.18
C MET A 348 -19.79 18.24 -28.78
N GLY A 349 -20.19 18.09 -27.51
CA GLY A 349 -21.55 18.35 -27.03
C GLY A 349 -21.85 19.74 -26.44
N GLY A 350 -20.90 20.65 -26.46
CA GLY A 350 -21.12 22.04 -26.06
C GLY A 350 -21.18 22.31 -24.55
N PHE A 351 -20.80 21.35 -23.71
CA PHE A 351 -20.59 21.59 -22.28
C PHE A 351 -19.13 21.99 -22.04
N PRO A 352 -18.86 23.06 -21.29
CA PRO A 352 -17.53 23.37 -20.84
C PRO A 352 -17.14 22.31 -19.81
N GLY A 353 -16.03 21.67 -20.02
CA GLY A 353 -15.49 20.66 -19.13
C GLY A 353 -14.68 19.64 -19.87
N GLU A 354 -13.65 19.18 -19.23
CA GLU A 354 -12.81 18.10 -19.68
C GLU A 354 -13.57 16.80 -19.47
N ILE A 355 -13.98 16.14 -20.55
CA ILE A 355 -14.61 14.81 -20.51
C ILE A 355 -13.62 13.80 -21.01
N TYR A 356 -13.34 12.76 -20.21
CA TYR A 356 -12.51 11.67 -20.61
C TYR A 356 -13.23 10.81 -21.65
N SER A 357 -12.90 11.01 -22.91
CA SER A 357 -13.55 10.30 -24.03
C SER A 357 -12.55 9.81 -25.09
N PRO A 358 -11.51 9.05 -24.72
CA PRO A 358 -10.55 8.57 -25.70
C PRO A 358 -11.23 7.65 -26.71
N ARG A 359 -10.87 7.79 -27.98
CA ARG A 359 -11.36 6.91 -29.04
C ARG A 359 -10.41 5.73 -29.18
N VAL A 360 -10.93 4.53 -29.06
CA VAL A 360 -10.15 3.30 -29.19
C VAL A 360 -9.41 3.28 -30.54
N GLY A 361 -8.10 3.04 -30.47
CA GLY A 361 -7.20 3.01 -31.62
C GLY A 361 -6.78 4.38 -32.16
N ALA A 362 -7.12 5.46 -31.49
CA ALA A 362 -6.70 6.80 -31.91
C ALA A 362 -5.21 7.02 -31.72
N ILE A 363 -4.66 7.95 -32.51
CA ILE A 363 -3.30 8.45 -32.36
C ILE A 363 -3.39 9.91 -31.92
N VAL A 364 -2.80 10.19 -30.75
CA VAL A 364 -2.73 11.52 -30.13
C VAL A 364 -1.37 12.13 -30.43
N ASP A 365 -1.32 13.41 -30.78
CA ASP A 365 -0.06 14.15 -30.84
C ASP A 365 0.33 14.60 -29.44
N GLY A 366 1.38 14.03 -28.87
CA GLY A 366 1.87 14.34 -27.53
C GLY A 366 2.31 15.78 -27.33
N LYS A 367 2.54 16.55 -28.41
CA LYS A 367 2.80 17.99 -28.29
C LYS A 367 1.65 18.76 -27.64
N LEU A 368 0.44 18.24 -27.72
CA LEU A 368 -0.73 18.80 -27.01
C LEU A 368 -0.55 18.79 -25.49
N GLY A 369 0.25 17.87 -24.97
CA GLY A 369 0.53 17.73 -23.53
C GLY A 369 1.54 18.73 -22.99
N ILE A 370 2.20 19.56 -23.81
CA ILE A 370 3.13 20.56 -23.29
C ILE A 370 2.34 21.58 -22.47
N GLN A 371 2.52 21.54 -21.17
CA GLN A 371 1.85 22.45 -20.23
C GLN A 371 2.53 23.80 -20.23
N TRP A 372 3.85 23.79 -20.16
CA TRP A 372 4.69 24.98 -20.35
C TRP A 372 6.06 24.59 -20.91
N ASP A 373 6.68 25.51 -21.63
CA ASP A 373 8.03 25.41 -22.21
C ASP A 373 8.61 26.80 -22.17
N VAL A 374 9.51 27.08 -21.22
CA VAL A 374 10.02 28.41 -20.90
C VAL A 374 11.54 28.46 -20.91
N PRO A 375 12.14 29.58 -21.38
CA PRO A 375 13.58 29.78 -21.30
C PRO A 375 14.03 29.95 -19.84
N ILE A 376 15.18 29.42 -19.53
CA ILE A 376 15.89 29.61 -18.28
C ILE A 376 16.69 30.93 -18.39
N THR A 377 16.71 31.73 -17.32
CA THR A 377 17.33 33.07 -17.34
C THR A 377 18.85 33.05 -17.21
N VAL A 378 19.46 31.89 -17.02
CA VAL A 378 20.91 31.68 -16.90
C VAL A 378 21.37 30.63 -17.91
N ASP A 379 22.64 30.69 -18.31
CA ASP A 379 23.25 29.67 -19.16
C ASP A 379 23.33 28.33 -18.37
N VAL A 380 22.93 27.23 -19.00
CA VAL A 380 22.95 25.88 -18.44
C VAL A 380 24.05 25.07 -19.12
N ASP A 381 24.90 24.39 -18.32
CA ASP A 381 25.91 23.49 -18.88
C ASP A 381 25.23 22.37 -19.68
N SER A 382 25.73 22.13 -20.91
CA SER A 382 25.16 21.16 -21.81
C SER A 382 25.13 19.70 -21.31
N ARG A 383 25.80 19.44 -20.18
CA ARG A 383 25.86 18.13 -19.52
C ARG A 383 24.99 18.05 -18.27
N MET A 384 24.35 19.18 -17.90
CA MET A 384 23.52 19.25 -16.69
C MET A 384 22.31 18.29 -16.83
N THR A 385 22.01 17.59 -15.75
CA THR A 385 20.87 16.65 -15.64
C THR A 385 20.05 16.99 -14.40
N ILE A 386 18.78 16.63 -14.41
CA ILE A 386 17.95 16.66 -13.20
C ILE A 386 18.31 15.42 -12.37
N GLU A 387 18.76 15.61 -11.15
CA GLU A 387 19.18 14.51 -10.24
C GLU A 387 18.15 14.22 -9.17
N LEU A 388 17.34 15.21 -8.81
CA LEU A 388 16.28 15.08 -7.81
C LEU A 388 15.05 15.81 -8.33
N LEU A 389 13.90 15.16 -8.22
CA LEU A 389 12.61 15.73 -8.57
C LEU A 389 11.60 15.29 -7.53
N ASP A 390 11.04 16.26 -6.85
CA ASP A 390 9.96 16.04 -5.89
C ASP A 390 8.84 17.04 -6.20
N VAL A 391 7.76 16.51 -6.76
CA VAL A 391 6.62 17.31 -7.21
C VAL A 391 5.76 17.75 -6.04
N ASP A 392 5.65 16.91 -5.02
CA ASP A 392 4.84 17.20 -3.83
C ASP A 392 5.49 18.32 -3.00
N GLU A 393 6.82 18.29 -2.85
CA GLU A 393 7.61 19.35 -2.21
C GLU A 393 7.82 20.58 -3.13
N GLY A 394 7.58 20.43 -4.42
CA GLY A 394 7.61 21.54 -5.38
C GLY A 394 8.99 21.92 -5.90
N TYR A 395 9.98 21.01 -5.86
CA TYR A 395 11.37 21.28 -6.24
C TYR A 395 11.94 20.27 -7.22
N MET A 396 12.85 20.76 -8.07
CA MET A 396 13.75 19.93 -8.84
C MET A 396 15.20 20.46 -8.69
N LEU A 397 16.17 19.54 -8.61
CA LEU A 397 17.59 19.84 -8.52
C LEU A 397 18.30 19.38 -9.78
N ALA A 398 18.87 20.32 -10.52
CA ALA A 398 19.75 20.02 -11.64
C ALA A 398 21.21 20.07 -11.21
N TYR A 399 22.03 19.17 -11.76
CA TYR A 399 23.40 18.94 -11.35
C TYR A 399 24.32 18.70 -12.55
N VAL A 400 25.56 19.20 -12.43
CA VAL A 400 26.65 18.88 -13.35
C VAL A 400 28.00 18.90 -12.65
N GLU A 401 28.84 17.90 -12.88
CA GLU A 401 30.25 17.92 -12.49
C GLU A 401 31.13 18.53 -13.57
N SER A 402 32.16 19.31 -13.15
CA SER A 402 33.08 19.99 -14.05
C SER A 402 33.91 19.04 -14.92
N LYS A 403 34.06 17.78 -14.53
CA LYS A 403 34.99 16.83 -15.15
C LYS A 403 34.36 15.50 -15.59
N LEU A 404 33.07 15.44 -15.86
CA LEU A 404 32.45 14.27 -16.41
C LEU A 404 32.97 13.95 -17.83
N SER A 405 34.04 13.16 -17.90
CA SER A 405 34.48 12.55 -19.16
C SER A 405 34.13 11.05 -19.17
N ARG A 406 33.00 10.69 -19.71
CA ARG A 406 32.61 9.28 -19.92
C ARG A 406 33.53 8.54 -20.91
N THR A 407 34.39 9.26 -21.63
CA THR A 407 35.24 8.68 -22.69
C THR A 407 36.68 8.43 -22.26
N ALA A 408 37.13 8.95 -21.11
CA ALA A 408 38.53 8.88 -20.73
C ALA A 408 38.87 7.92 -19.59
N GLY A 409 37.92 7.21 -19.05
CA GLY A 409 38.14 6.13 -18.07
C GLY A 409 38.56 6.54 -16.66
N PHE A 410 39.04 7.76 -16.43
CA PHE A 410 39.43 8.26 -15.11
C PHE A 410 39.15 9.75 -14.99
N THR A 411 38.33 10.10 -14.02
CA THR A 411 38.08 11.51 -13.65
C THR A 411 39.09 11.90 -12.58
N GLU A 412 39.71 13.06 -12.73
CA GLU A 412 40.53 13.61 -11.64
C GLU A 412 39.65 14.16 -10.54
N TYR A 413 39.71 13.54 -9.36
CA TYR A 413 39.07 14.04 -8.15
C TYR A 413 40.08 14.75 -7.23
N PRO A 414 39.61 15.68 -6.39
CA PRO A 414 38.23 16.18 -6.28
C PRO A 414 37.83 17.06 -7.48
N ALA A 415 36.57 16.98 -7.85
CA ALA A 415 35.94 17.78 -8.89
C ALA A 415 35.16 18.96 -8.27
N THR A 416 34.70 19.88 -9.12
CA THR A 416 33.66 20.85 -8.73
C THR A 416 32.32 20.47 -9.35
N ALA A 417 31.24 20.77 -8.67
CA ALA A 417 29.90 20.59 -9.21
C ALA A 417 29.11 21.89 -9.19
N THR A 418 28.24 22.07 -10.16
CA THR A 418 27.23 23.13 -10.14
C THR A 418 25.88 22.53 -9.95
N GLU A 419 25.16 23.02 -8.97
CA GLU A 419 23.78 22.67 -8.64
C GLU A 419 22.88 23.87 -8.89
N MET A 420 21.67 23.61 -9.43
CA MET A 420 20.62 24.60 -9.63
C MET A 420 19.29 24.01 -9.17
N ALA A 421 18.60 24.69 -8.25
CA ALA A 421 17.24 24.31 -7.88
C ALA A 421 16.22 25.12 -8.67
N PHE A 422 15.19 24.44 -9.17
CA PHE A 422 14.08 25.05 -9.89
C PHE A 422 12.75 24.65 -9.22
N PRO A 423 11.71 25.52 -9.34
CA PRO A 423 10.37 25.11 -8.93
C PRO A 423 9.80 24.11 -9.94
N THR A 424 8.96 23.18 -9.47
CA THR A 424 8.20 22.27 -10.33
C THR A 424 6.96 22.95 -10.91
N GLU A 425 6.41 23.96 -10.22
CA GLU A 425 5.30 24.74 -10.70
C GLU A 425 5.77 26.08 -11.28
N ILE A 426 5.32 26.38 -12.48
CA ILE A 426 5.55 27.67 -13.14
C ILE A 426 4.21 28.33 -13.39
N SER A 427 4.08 29.58 -12.97
CA SER A 427 2.83 30.35 -13.12
C SER A 427 2.38 30.41 -14.59
N GLU A 428 1.10 30.29 -14.83
CA GLU A 428 0.53 30.41 -16.15
C GLU A 428 0.91 31.77 -16.80
N GLY A 429 1.36 31.70 -18.05
CA GLY A 429 1.84 32.89 -18.77
C GLY A 429 3.23 33.38 -18.42
N ALA A 430 3.99 32.65 -17.58
CA ALA A 430 5.38 32.98 -17.35
C ALA A 430 6.18 32.91 -18.66
N THR A 431 7.05 33.91 -18.88
CA THR A 431 7.87 34.01 -20.09
C THR A 431 9.29 33.45 -19.91
N SER A 432 9.68 33.16 -18.67
CA SER A 432 10.96 32.57 -18.31
C SER A 432 10.94 32.03 -16.88
N VAL A 433 11.90 31.18 -16.54
CA VAL A 433 12.15 30.69 -15.18
C VAL A 433 13.59 30.97 -14.78
N SER A 434 13.77 31.35 -13.51
CA SER A 434 15.08 31.48 -12.90
C SER A 434 15.31 30.35 -11.90
N PRO A 435 16.55 29.85 -11.73
CA PRO A 435 16.83 29.01 -10.59
C PRO A 435 16.45 29.72 -9.29
N ILE A 436 15.92 29.00 -8.33
CA ILE A 436 15.69 29.50 -6.96
C ILE A 436 17.04 29.87 -6.36
N TRP A 437 18.04 29.03 -6.59
CA TRP A 437 19.43 29.28 -6.26
C TRP A 437 20.34 28.49 -7.20
N THR A 438 21.60 28.95 -7.28
CA THR A 438 22.71 28.27 -7.96
C THR A 438 23.88 28.18 -7.00
N LYS A 439 24.46 27.00 -6.83
CA LYS A 439 25.63 26.74 -5.98
C LYS A 439 26.73 26.04 -6.76
N THR A 440 27.95 26.42 -6.50
CA THR A 440 29.14 25.67 -6.94
C THR A 440 29.78 25.04 -5.71
N ARG A 441 29.89 23.72 -5.72
CA ARG A 441 30.53 22.96 -4.65
C ARG A 441 31.90 22.49 -5.11
N GLY A 442 32.89 22.65 -4.23
CA GLY A 442 34.19 22.03 -4.38
C GLY A 442 34.26 20.66 -3.73
N ASP A 443 35.40 20.01 -3.88
CA ASP A 443 35.70 18.73 -3.22
C ASP A 443 34.65 17.63 -3.44
N ILE A 444 34.14 17.55 -4.68
CA ILE A 444 33.27 16.45 -5.09
C ILE A 444 34.14 15.23 -5.38
N HIS A 445 33.88 14.14 -4.73
CA HIS A 445 34.57 12.88 -4.87
C HIS A 445 33.76 11.85 -5.70
N ASN A 446 34.39 10.73 -6.01
CA ASN A 446 33.74 9.65 -6.71
C ASN A 446 32.59 9.03 -5.88
N ARG A 447 31.57 8.52 -6.54
CA ARG A 447 30.35 7.96 -5.94
C ARG A 447 29.57 8.99 -5.12
N ASN A 448 29.17 10.04 -5.81
CA ASN A 448 28.33 11.09 -5.27
C ASN A 448 26.89 10.82 -5.68
N PHE A 449 26.03 10.55 -4.71
CA PHE A 449 24.61 10.25 -4.92
C PHE A 449 23.72 11.16 -4.08
N TYR A 450 22.54 11.46 -4.60
CA TYR A 450 21.53 12.26 -3.91
C TYR A 450 20.43 11.34 -3.35
N SER A 451 19.73 11.78 -2.29
CA SER A 451 18.46 11.18 -1.91
C SER A 451 17.46 11.25 -3.06
N ARG A 452 16.51 10.35 -3.06
CA ARG A 452 15.51 10.28 -4.14
C ARG A 452 14.35 11.24 -3.95
N ASN A 453 14.14 11.67 -2.73
CA ASN A 453 13.06 12.55 -2.30
C ASN A 453 13.57 13.65 -1.37
N ILE A 454 12.69 14.59 -1.06
CA ILE A 454 12.87 15.68 -0.12
C ILE A 454 11.88 15.47 1.02
N GLU A 455 12.29 15.74 2.25
CA GLU A 455 11.39 15.75 3.40
C GLU A 455 11.77 16.93 4.31
N ASP A 456 10.78 17.64 4.83
CA ASP A 456 11.00 18.83 5.68
C ASP A 456 11.92 19.90 5.05
N GLY A 457 11.94 20.00 3.72
CA GLY A 457 12.79 20.92 2.98
C GLY A 457 14.27 20.51 2.94
N VAL A 458 14.61 19.29 3.30
CA VAL A 458 15.97 18.73 3.30
C VAL A 458 16.12 17.69 2.22
N TYR A 459 17.17 17.80 1.42
CA TYR A 459 17.69 16.74 0.56
C TYR A 459 19.07 16.33 1.03
N THR A 460 19.48 15.11 0.71
CA THR A 460 20.78 14.60 1.15
C THR A 460 21.69 14.22 -0.01
N ARG A 461 22.98 14.22 0.26
CA ARG A 461 24.02 13.78 -0.66
C ARG A 461 24.97 12.83 0.05
N TRP A 462 25.27 11.73 -0.61
CA TRP A 462 26.30 10.77 -0.22
C TRP A 462 27.61 11.04 -0.92
N ASP A 463 28.70 11.12 -0.16
CA ASP A 463 30.07 11.09 -0.67
C ASP A 463 30.67 9.73 -0.34
N GLY A 464 30.66 8.83 -1.32
CA GLY A 464 31.14 7.46 -1.11
C GLY A 464 32.64 7.38 -0.83
N ALA A 465 33.47 8.27 -1.39
CA ALA A 465 34.90 8.26 -1.15
C ALA A 465 35.26 8.61 0.29
N LEU A 466 34.47 9.46 0.93
CA LEU A 466 34.61 9.83 2.33
C LEU A 466 33.65 9.07 3.24
N MET A 467 32.72 8.28 2.66
CA MET A 467 31.65 7.56 3.36
C MET A 467 30.86 8.50 4.30
N ARG A 468 30.48 9.68 3.81
CA ARG A 468 29.78 10.71 4.58
C ARG A 468 28.47 11.11 3.95
N LEU A 469 27.48 11.37 4.79
CA LEU A 469 26.22 11.98 4.42
C LEU A 469 26.26 13.48 4.71
N MET A 470 25.58 14.25 3.87
CA MET A 470 25.42 15.69 4.03
C MET A 470 23.95 16.04 3.75
N GLY A 471 23.33 16.79 4.65
CA GLY A 471 21.99 17.34 4.48
C GLY A 471 22.06 18.80 4.02
N TYR A 472 21.21 19.15 3.08
CA TYR A 472 21.13 20.49 2.49
C TYR A 472 19.70 20.99 2.48
N SER A 473 19.52 22.30 2.69
CA SER A 473 18.26 22.96 2.47
C SER A 473 17.93 23.04 0.98
N ILE A 474 16.78 22.50 0.55
CA ILE A 474 16.35 22.66 -0.84
C ILE A 474 15.98 24.09 -1.18
N GLN A 475 15.55 24.89 -0.20
CA GLN A 475 15.17 26.28 -0.39
C GLN A 475 16.36 27.20 -0.63
N THR A 476 17.54 26.90 -0.05
CA THR A 476 18.70 27.78 -0.11
C THR A 476 19.95 27.15 -0.70
N GLY A 477 20.00 25.82 -0.79
CA GLY A 477 21.18 25.06 -1.16
C GLY A 477 22.30 25.08 -0.12
N GLU A 478 22.06 25.59 1.10
CA GLU A 478 23.08 25.59 2.15
C GLU A 478 23.16 24.24 2.84
N GLU A 479 24.37 23.85 3.25
CA GLU A 479 24.59 22.66 4.06
C GLU A 479 24.02 22.89 5.47
N ILE A 480 23.20 21.98 5.95
CA ILE A 480 22.59 22.02 7.29
C ILE A 480 23.45 21.20 8.25
N TRP A 481 23.79 19.97 7.83
CA TRP A 481 24.55 19.03 8.64
C TRP A 481 25.44 18.12 7.81
N ARG A 482 26.39 17.47 8.46
CA ARG A 482 27.31 16.50 7.88
C ARG A 482 27.68 15.45 8.92
N THR A 483 27.71 14.18 8.53
CA THR A 483 28.11 13.10 9.41
C THR A 483 29.62 12.92 9.49
N GLU A 484 30.12 12.22 10.51
CA GLU A 484 31.38 11.49 10.44
C GLU A 484 31.25 10.34 9.42
N PRO A 485 32.34 9.65 9.05
CA PRO A 485 32.23 8.47 8.20
C PRO A 485 31.23 7.47 8.78
N THR A 486 30.27 7.02 7.95
CA THR A 486 29.18 6.13 8.38
C THR A 486 29.57 4.66 8.48
N SER A 487 30.76 4.30 7.98
CA SER A 487 31.32 2.95 8.04
C SER A 487 32.80 2.97 8.34
N ASP A 488 33.25 2.03 9.17
CA ASP A 488 34.68 1.82 9.51
C ASP A 488 35.38 0.85 8.54
N VAL A 489 34.59 0.20 7.65
CA VAL A 489 35.12 -0.77 6.70
C VAL A 489 35.04 -0.25 5.27
N GLY A 490 36.02 -0.61 4.45
CA GLY A 490 36.11 -0.16 3.06
C GLY A 490 34.88 -0.51 2.21
N TRP A 491 34.14 -1.53 2.57
CA TRP A 491 32.92 -1.95 1.89
C TRP A 491 31.77 -0.95 2.01
N GLY A 492 31.80 -0.06 2.99
CA GLY A 492 30.85 1.06 3.10
C GLY A 492 30.90 2.02 1.90
N TYR A 493 32.01 2.02 1.13
CA TYR A 493 32.08 2.72 -0.16
C TYR A 493 30.99 2.24 -1.15
N PHE A 494 30.58 0.99 -1.09
CA PHE A 494 29.56 0.41 -1.96
C PHE A 494 28.16 0.50 -1.34
N THR A 495 27.77 1.68 -0.96
CA THR A 495 26.40 1.99 -0.55
C THR A 495 25.64 2.57 -1.74
N TYR A 496 24.48 2.02 -2.05
CA TYR A 496 23.73 2.35 -3.26
C TYR A 496 22.31 2.85 -2.96
N GLN A 497 21.78 2.53 -1.78
CA GLN A 497 20.38 2.77 -1.46
C GLN A 497 20.22 3.88 -0.44
N PHE A 498 19.47 4.91 -0.83
CA PHE A 498 19.22 6.11 -0.02
C PHE A 498 17.79 6.57 -0.22
N MET A 499 17.00 6.59 0.83
CA MET A 499 15.61 7.04 0.82
C MET A 499 15.30 7.78 2.10
N ILE A 500 14.61 8.91 2.00
CA ILE A 500 14.08 9.60 3.16
C ILE A 500 12.67 9.08 3.41
N ALA A 501 12.44 8.58 4.61
CA ALA A 501 11.14 8.11 5.05
C ALA A 501 11.00 8.24 6.56
N TYR A 502 9.82 8.64 7.03
CA TYR A 502 9.48 8.76 8.44
C TYR A 502 10.49 9.61 9.26
N GLY A 503 10.93 10.73 8.69
CA GLY A 503 11.87 11.65 9.34
C GLY A 503 13.32 11.17 9.35
N ASN A 504 13.65 10.05 8.70
CA ASN A 504 15.00 9.50 8.63
C ASN A 504 15.48 9.31 7.20
N LEU A 505 16.76 9.55 6.97
CA LEU A 505 17.45 9.02 5.80
C LEU A 505 17.86 7.58 6.09
N LEU A 506 17.28 6.65 5.36
CA LEU A 506 17.61 5.24 5.39
C LEU A 506 18.69 4.94 4.37
N MET A 507 19.70 4.17 4.76
CA MET A 507 20.77 3.75 3.85
C MET A 507 21.18 2.30 4.10
N ALA A 508 21.50 1.57 3.03
CA ALA A 508 22.02 0.22 3.08
C ALA A 508 23.09 0.01 2.00
N GLY A 509 24.00 -0.92 2.25
CA GLY A 509 25.11 -1.18 1.33
C GLY A 509 25.84 -2.49 1.64
N TYR A 510 27.13 -2.53 1.28
CA TYR A 510 27.93 -3.75 1.35
C TYR A 510 28.64 -3.97 2.69
N ASP A 511 28.55 -3.03 3.61
CA ASP A 511 29.10 -3.20 4.95
C ASP A 511 28.20 -4.00 5.91
N GLY A 512 27.05 -4.46 5.42
CA GLY A 512 26.13 -5.34 6.15
C GLY A 512 25.21 -4.63 7.13
N TYR A 513 25.07 -3.32 7.00
CA TYR A 513 24.19 -2.53 7.85
C TYR A 513 23.07 -1.86 7.07
N LEU A 514 21.90 -1.80 7.68
CA LEU A 514 20.85 -0.83 7.40
C LEU A 514 20.92 0.25 8.51
N ARG A 515 20.98 1.52 8.14
CA ARG A 515 21.08 2.64 9.08
C ARG A 515 20.03 3.69 8.81
N ALA A 516 19.58 4.35 9.87
CA ALA A 516 18.70 5.49 9.82
C ALA A 516 19.41 6.71 10.45
N PHE A 517 19.36 7.82 9.74
CA PHE A 517 19.90 9.10 10.21
C PHE A 517 18.78 10.12 10.25
N ASP A 518 18.63 10.82 11.38
CA ASP A 518 17.66 11.90 11.53
C ASP A 518 17.88 12.95 10.43
N ILE A 519 16.83 13.28 9.69
CA ILE A 519 16.94 14.20 8.55
C ILE A 519 17.23 15.64 8.97
N THR A 520 16.92 16.01 10.20
CA THR A 520 17.05 17.39 10.70
C THR A 520 18.46 17.75 11.13
N ASP A 521 19.23 16.79 11.66
CA ASP A 521 20.56 17.04 12.21
C ASP A 521 21.66 16.04 11.81
N GLY A 522 21.28 14.97 11.07
CA GLY A 522 22.20 13.94 10.58
C GLY A 522 22.71 12.99 11.67
N SER A 523 22.12 12.98 12.86
CA SER A 523 22.48 12.04 13.92
C SER A 523 22.02 10.63 13.58
N LEU A 524 22.79 9.61 13.99
CA LEU A 524 22.38 8.21 13.82
C LEU A 524 21.22 7.92 14.77
N SER A 525 20.03 7.61 14.21
CA SER A 525 18.84 7.22 14.97
C SER A 525 18.94 5.77 15.44
N TRP A 526 19.24 4.88 14.54
CA TRP A 526 19.43 3.45 14.81
C TRP A 526 20.23 2.77 13.68
N GLU A 527 20.73 1.56 13.96
CA GLU A 527 21.36 0.69 12.97
C GLU A 527 20.95 -0.77 13.18
N PHE A 528 20.80 -1.51 12.09
CA PHE A 528 20.52 -2.94 12.06
C PHE A 528 21.62 -3.67 11.31
N TYR A 529 22.23 -4.69 11.93
CA TYR A 529 23.30 -5.49 11.33
C TYR A 529 22.78 -6.84 10.84
N PHE A 530 23.05 -7.17 9.57
CA PHE A 530 22.62 -8.44 8.97
C PHE A 530 23.36 -9.69 9.47
N GLY A 531 24.44 -9.51 10.21
CA GLY A 531 25.21 -10.59 10.82
C GLY A 531 26.45 -11.00 10.05
N ASP A 532 27.30 -11.75 10.75
CA ASP A 532 28.53 -12.33 10.19
C ASP A 532 28.24 -13.63 9.48
N VAL A 533 28.76 -13.80 8.25
CA VAL A 533 28.65 -15.04 7.47
C VAL A 533 30.00 -15.65 7.12
N GLY A 534 31.08 -15.08 7.65
CA GLY A 534 32.44 -15.57 7.46
C GLY A 534 32.88 -15.60 6.00
N LEU A 535 33.35 -16.73 5.52
CA LEU A 535 33.86 -16.89 4.15
C LEU A 535 32.76 -17.15 3.11
N GLU A 536 31.49 -17.10 3.50
CA GLU A 536 30.38 -17.28 2.56
C GLU A 536 30.32 -16.14 1.53
N THR A 537 30.60 -14.92 1.97
CA THR A 537 30.75 -13.75 1.08
C THR A 537 32.15 -13.16 1.18
N ALA A 538 32.55 -12.36 0.20
CA ALA A 538 33.80 -11.62 0.22
C ALA A 538 33.80 -10.49 1.28
N TYR A 539 32.65 -10.15 1.83
CA TYR A 539 32.42 -9.02 2.71
C TYR A 539 32.38 -9.40 4.20
N ASN A 540 32.45 -10.71 4.52
CA ASN A 540 32.22 -11.27 5.85
C ASN A 540 30.79 -11.06 6.41
N THR A 541 29.94 -10.37 5.68
CA THR A 541 28.56 -10.07 6.01
C THR A 541 27.69 -10.21 4.78
N LEU A 542 26.39 -10.03 4.91
CA LEU A 542 25.44 -10.03 3.81
C LEU A 542 25.24 -8.62 3.27
N PRO A 543 25.62 -8.33 2.02
CA PRO A 543 25.42 -7.01 1.42
C PRO A 543 23.98 -6.80 0.97
N ASN A 544 23.64 -5.53 0.72
CA ASN A 544 22.43 -5.12 0.03
C ASN A 544 22.78 -4.34 -1.24
N TYR A 545 22.22 -4.76 -2.37
CA TYR A 545 22.38 -4.09 -3.66
C TYR A 545 21.04 -3.62 -4.25
N SER A 546 20.02 -4.50 -4.29
CA SER A 546 18.73 -4.22 -4.95
C SER A 546 17.84 -3.24 -4.20
N GLY A 547 18.21 -2.85 -2.97
CA GLY A 547 17.46 -1.86 -2.20
C GLY A 547 16.49 -2.45 -1.19
N PHE A 548 15.49 -1.67 -0.87
CA PHE A 548 14.47 -1.99 0.10
C PHE A 548 13.15 -1.33 -0.26
N ASN A 549 12.05 -1.92 0.17
CA ASN A 549 10.71 -1.35 0.09
C ASN A 549 10.29 -0.85 1.48
N ILE A 550 9.60 0.29 1.52
CA ILE A 550 9.17 0.92 2.77
C ILE A 550 7.66 1.13 2.71
N ALA A 551 6.95 0.58 3.67
CA ALA A 551 5.52 0.76 3.83
C ALA A 551 5.09 0.42 5.25
N ASP A 552 3.99 1.02 5.72
CA ASP A 552 3.34 0.67 7.00
C ASP A 552 4.31 0.65 8.19
N GLY A 553 5.21 1.64 8.26
CA GLY A 553 6.21 1.74 9.31
C GLY A 553 7.29 0.65 9.28
N LYS A 554 7.41 -0.11 8.18
CA LYS A 554 8.34 -1.25 8.05
C LYS A 554 9.23 -1.10 6.84
N ILE A 555 10.43 -1.67 6.92
CA ILE A 555 11.43 -1.73 5.85
C ILE A 555 11.62 -3.20 5.48
N TYR A 556 11.30 -3.54 4.23
CA TYR A 556 11.50 -4.87 3.63
C TYR A 556 12.82 -4.85 2.88
N ILE A 557 13.85 -5.45 3.42
CA ILE A 557 15.20 -5.40 2.87
C ILE A 557 15.74 -6.80 2.63
N THR A 558 16.41 -6.96 1.50
CA THR A 558 16.94 -8.24 1.04
C THR A 558 18.46 -8.22 1.04
N ASN A 559 19.08 -9.40 1.12
CA ASN A 559 20.51 -9.52 0.97
C ASN A 559 20.85 -10.05 -0.42
N ASP A 560 21.48 -9.23 -1.22
CA ASP A 560 21.86 -9.57 -2.58
C ASP A 560 23.08 -8.77 -3.09
N GLU A 561 23.56 -9.11 -4.27
CA GLU A 561 24.70 -8.47 -4.90
C GLU A 561 24.60 -8.54 -6.44
N HIS A 562 25.22 -7.60 -7.10
CA HIS A 562 25.23 -7.47 -8.56
C HIS A 562 26.61 -7.78 -9.17
N SER A 563 27.32 -8.75 -8.78
CA SER A 563 28.59 -9.07 -9.43
C SER A 563 28.47 -10.29 -10.31
N PRO A 564 28.93 -10.31 -11.55
CA PRO A 564 28.95 -11.48 -12.38
C PRO A 564 29.86 -12.61 -11.82
N ASP A 565 30.77 -12.25 -10.92
CA ASP A 565 31.62 -13.22 -10.22
C ASP A 565 30.97 -13.75 -8.93
N SER A 566 29.81 -13.24 -8.54
CA SER A 566 29.08 -13.67 -7.36
C SER A 566 28.27 -14.92 -7.66
N VAL A 567 28.45 -15.91 -6.81
CA VAL A 567 27.54 -17.05 -6.74
C VAL A 567 26.38 -16.69 -5.81
N LEU A 568 25.28 -17.45 -5.89
CA LEU A 568 24.23 -17.38 -4.89
C LEU A 568 24.76 -17.95 -3.58
N TRP A 569 25.19 -17.10 -2.64
CA TRP A 569 25.70 -17.53 -1.33
C TRP A 569 24.58 -17.99 -0.41
N ARG A 570 24.94 -18.78 0.59
CA ARG A 570 24.00 -19.28 1.60
C ARG A 570 23.75 -18.24 2.68
N GLY A 571 22.60 -18.31 3.34
CA GLY A 571 22.28 -17.52 4.52
C GLY A 571 21.64 -16.17 4.22
N SER A 572 21.40 -15.82 2.94
CA SER A 572 20.61 -14.64 2.61
C SER A 572 19.19 -14.74 3.15
N LYS A 573 18.64 -13.62 3.54
CA LYS A 573 17.29 -13.48 4.06
C LYS A 573 16.60 -12.26 3.47
N LEU A 574 15.28 -12.33 3.48
CA LEU A 574 14.44 -11.15 3.54
C LEU A 574 14.29 -10.78 5.01
N TRP A 575 14.60 -9.53 5.34
CA TRP A 575 14.44 -8.96 6.65
C TRP A 575 13.33 -7.92 6.62
N VAL A 576 12.50 -7.90 7.64
CA VAL A 576 11.53 -6.84 7.87
C VAL A 576 11.88 -6.17 9.17
N VAL A 577 12.17 -4.88 9.08
CA VAL A 577 12.70 -4.06 10.18
C VAL A 577 11.73 -2.92 10.43
N ASP A 578 11.44 -2.66 11.70
CA ASP A 578 10.65 -1.51 12.11
C ASP A 578 11.38 -0.21 11.74
N ALA A 579 10.73 0.66 10.99
CA ALA A 579 11.34 1.86 10.44
C ALA A 579 11.65 2.93 11.49
N TYR A 580 11.02 2.87 12.66
CA TYR A 580 11.21 3.83 13.74
C TYR A 580 12.27 3.40 14.76
N THR A 581 12.35 2.09 15.02
CA THR A 581 13.21 1.54 16.08
C THR A 581 14.44 0.80 15.57
N GLY A 582 14.41 0.30 14.33
CA GLY A 582 15.45 -0.56 13.78
C GLY A 582 15.41 -2.00 14.32
N GLU A 583 14.35 -2.41 15.02
CA GLU A 583 14.19 -3.78 15.52
C GLU A 583 13.67 -4.71 14.42
N GLU A 584 14.08 -5.98 14.44
CA GLU A 584 13.55 -6.99 13.53
C GLU A 584 12.09 -7.28 13.86
N VAL A 585 11.20 -7.15 12.88
CA VAL A 585 9.79 -7.57 12.99
C VAL A 585 9.68 -9.04 12.65
N TRP A 586 10.20 -9.45 11.49
CA TRP A 586 10.34 -10.84 11.08
C TRP A 586 11.40 -11.00 10.01
N SER A 587 11.85 -12.22 9.76
CA SER A 587 12.73 -12.54 8.63
C SER A 587 12.45 -13.93 8.09
N ILE A 588 12.83 -14.19 6.85
CA ILE A 588 12.72 -15.52 6.23
C ILE A 588 13.91 -15.77 5.32
N ALA A 589 14.36 -17.02 5.26
CA ALA A 589 15.46 -17.41 4.39
C ALA A 589 15.11 -17.22 2.91
N GLY A 590 16.06 -16.77 2.11
CA GLY A 590 15.90 -16.59 0.67
C GLY A 590 16.82 -15.50 0.14
N MET A 591 17.30 -15.66 -1.08
CA MET A 591 17.98 -14.58 -1.81
C MET A 591 16.93 -13.86 -2.63
N MET A 592 16.17 -13.02 -1.92
CA MET A 592 15.03 -12.30 -2.49
C MET A 592 15.50 -11.07 -3.29
N ARG A 593 14.79 -10.74 -4.36
CA ARG A 593 15.10 -9.58 -5.22
C ARG A 593 13.83 -8.94 -5.74
N HIS A 594 13.88 -7.63 -5.94
CA HIS A 594 12.87 -6.88 -6.68
C HIS A 594 11.45 -7.06 -6.12
N GLY A 595 11.22 -6.56 -4.90
CA GLY A 595 9.91 -6.64 -4.27
C GLY A 595 8.99 -5.50 -4.62
N ALA A 596 7.68 -5.72 -4.45
CA ALA A 596 6.65 -4.68 -4.48
C ALA A 596 5.63 -4.92 -3.37
N ILE A 597 5.13 -3.83 -2.79
CA ILE A 597 4.17 -3.84 -1.67
C ILE A 597 2.93 -3.05 -2.07
N SER A 598 1.77 -3.64 -1.89
CA SER A 598 0.48 -2.94 -1.90
C SER A 598 -0.61 -3.83 -1.31
N ASP A 599 -1.68 -3.22 -0.82
CA ASP A 599 -2.90 -3.91 -0.39
C ASP A 599 -2.65 -4.98 0.72
N GLY A 600 -1.67 -4.76 1.59
CA GLY A 600 -1.29 -5.70 2.65
C GLY A 600 -0.47 -6.90 2.16
N VAL A 601 0.05 -6.85 0.93
CA VAL A 601 0.78 -7.94 0.28
C VAL A 601 2.16 -7.48 -0.16
N TYR A 602 3.17 -8.32 0.06
CA TYR A 602 4.52 -8.16 -0.46
C TYR A 602 4.85 -9.32 -1.39
N THR A 603 5.24 -9.00 -2.62
CA THR A 603 5.65 -9.99 -3.62
C THR A 603 7.11 -9.80 -3.98
N VAL A 604 7.86 -10.90 -4.10
CA VAL A 604 9.31 -10.85 -4.33
C VAL A 604 9.81 -12.13 -4.98
N LEU A 605 10.85 -12.02 -5.82
CA LEU A 605 11.49 -13.17 -6.46
C LEU A 605 12.56 -13.77 -5.56
N ASN A 606 12.49 -15.08 -5.32
CA ASN A 606 13.56 -15.83 -4.66
C ASN A 606 14.51 -16.42 -5.70
N SER A 607 15.74 -15.93 -5.76
CA SER A 607 16.77 -16.41 -6.68
C SER A 607 17.26 -17.84 -6.39
N TYR A 608 17.01 -18.37 -5.19
CA TYR A 608 17.40 -19.74 -4.86
C TYR A 608 16.60 -20.79 -5.62
N ASP A 609 15.32 -20.53 -5.90
CA ASP A 609 14.45 -21.49 -6.56
C ASP A 609 13.75 -20.93 -7.83
N GLY A 610 13.95 -19.66 -8.15
CA GLY A 610 13.35 -19.02 -9.34
C GLY A 610 11.84 -18.80 -9.21
N GLN A 611 11.31 -18.77 -7.98
CA GLN A 611 9.88 -18.60 -7.70
C GLN A 611 9.58 -17.21 -7.15
N VAL A 612 8.44 -16.69 -7.49
CA VAL A 612 7.86 -15.54 -6.80
C VAL A 612 7.18 -16.06 -5.54
N TYR A 613 7.49 -15.40 -4.43
CA TYR A 613 6.85 -15.57 -3.14
C TYR A 613 5.97 -14.36 -2.87
N THR A 614 4.76 -14.60 -2.40
CA THR A 614 3.83 -13.55 -2.04
C THR A 614 3.43 -13.70 -0.58
N PHE A 615 3.80 -12.71 0.22
CA PHE A 615 3.56 -12.66 1.66
C PHE A 615 2.35 -11.82 1.97
N GLY A 616 1.57 -12.21 2.97
CA GLY A 616 0.39 -11.47 3.42
C GLY A 616 -0.51 -12.31 4.30
N LYS A 617 -1.62 -11.72 4.73
CA LYS A 617 -2.63 -12.40 5.53
C LYS A 617 -3.47 -13.31 4.63
N GLY A 618 -3.61 -14.57 5.03
CA GLY A 618 -4.38 -15.58 4.29
C GLY A 618 -5.65 -16.02 4.98
N PRO A 619 -6.60 -16.62 4.25
CA PRO A 619 -7.85 -17.12 4.82
C PRO A 619 -7.60 -18.32 5.72
N SER A 620 -8.36 -18.42 6.82
CA SER A 620 -8.37 -19.58 7.71
C SER A 620 -9.71 -20.31 7.66
N LYS A 621 -9.73 -21.55 8.08
CA LYS A 621 -10.95 -22.34 8.25
C LYS A 621 -10.91 -23.10 9.55
N ILE A 622 -11.88 -22.78 10.43
CA ILE A 622 -12.09 -23.51 11.66
C ILE A 622 -13.23 -24.50 11.49
N THR A 623 -13.18 -25.60 12.23
CA THR A 623 -14.29 -26.54 12.39
C THR A 623 -14.51 -26.80 13.87
N VAL A 624 -15.75 -27.07 14.30
CA VAL A 624 -16.09 -27.49 15.63
C VAL A 624 -17.00 -28.72 15.61
N GLU A 625 -16.66 -29.69 16.44
CA GLU A 625 -17.45 -30.92 16.62
C GLU A 625 -17.76 -31.12 18.08
N ALA A 626 -18.97 -31.56 18.34
CA ALA A 626 -19.47 -31.95 19.66
C ALA A 626 -20.12 -33.33 19.57
N PRO A 627 -20.28 -34.07 20.70
CA PRO A 627 -20.91 -35.39 20.68
C PRO A 627 -22.32 -35.36 20.07
N LEU A 628 -22.57 -36.26 19.11
CA LEU A 628 -23.90 -36.45 18.49
C LEU A 628 -24.84 -37.31 19.34
N THR A 629 -24.34 -37.84 20.49
CA THR A 629 -25.14 -38.61 21.45
C THR A 629 -25.72 -37.69 22.52
N GLU A 630 -26.81 -38.11 23.14
CA GLU A 630 -27.36 -37.41 24.30
C GLU A 630 -26.33 -37.23 25.38
N VAL A 631 -26.24 -36.03 25.91
CA VAL A 631 -25.37 -35.64 27.04
C VAL A 631 -26.25 -35.50 28.26
N ILE A 632 -25.88 -36.12 29.38
CA ILE A 632 -26.61 -36.00 30.66
C ILE A 632 -26.03 -34.84 31.44
N LEU A 633 -26.91 -34.02 32.07
CA LEU A 633 -26.50 -32.91 32.91
C LEU A 633 -25.57 -33.40 34.04
N GLY A 634 -24.37 -32.71 34.14
CA GLY A 634 -23.31 -33.10 35.07
C GLY A 634 -22.23 -33.98 34.46
N GLU A 635 -22.39 -34.39 33.20
CA GLU A 635 -21.34 -35.06 32.41
C GLU A 635 -20.44 -34.03 31.69
N LYS A 636 -19.17 -34.39 31.52
CA LYS A 636 -18.20 -33.57 30.79
C LYS A 636 -18.27 -33.91 29.31
N VAL A 637 -18.40 -32.87 28.52
CA VAL A 637 -18.39 -32.89 27.05
C VAL A 637 -17.00 -32.57 26.54
N ILE A 638 -16.54 -33.32 25.56
CA ILE A 638 -15.33 -33.00 24.81
C ILE A 638 -15.76 -32.27 23.53
N ILE A 639 -15.42 -31.00 23.43
CA ILE A 639 -15.55 -30.21 22.22
C ILE A 639 -14.21 -30.27 21.51
N MET A 640 -14.20 -30.56 20.22
CA MET A 640 -12.99 -30.66 19.42
C MET A 640 -13.19 -30.06 18.04
N GLY A 641 -12.10 -29.74 17.36
CA GLY A 641 -12.13 -29.24 16.01
C GLY A 641 -10.76 -29.08 15.42
N SER A 642 -10.69 -28.38 14.31
CA SER A 642 -9.46 -28.05 13.63
C SER A 642 -9.46 -26.62 13.13
N ILE A 643 -8.29 -26.03 13.03
CA ILE A 643 -8.04 -24.71 12.40
C ILE A 643 -6.95 -24.88 11.37
N MET A 644 -7.28 -24.59 10.10
CA MET A 644 -6.42 -24.81 8.94
C MET A 644 -6.26 -23.57 8.10
N ASP A 645 -5.06 -23.37 7.57
CA ASP A 645 -4.72 -22.38 6.56
C ASP A 645 -5.43 -22.75 5.24
N GLN A 646 -6.03 -21.78 4.59
CA GLN A 646 -6.70 -21.93 3.30
C GLN A 646 -6.00 -21.13 2.20
N SER A 647 -4.79 -20.63 2.46
CA SER A 647 -3.96 -19.98 1.46
C SER A 647 -3.57 -20.97 0.37
N ILE A 648 -3.56 -20.49 -0.87
CA ILE A 648 -3.33 -21.35 -2.05
C ILE A 648 -1.97 -22.04 -2.00
N GLY A 649 -0.96 -21.35 -1.42
CA GLY A 649 0.40 -21.89 -1.29
C GLY A 649 0.50 -23.16 -0.43
N GLN A 650 -0.37 -23.34 0.56
CA GLN A 650 -0.33 -24.42 1.54
C GLN A 650 -1.70 -24.83 2.10
N MET A 651 -2.73 -24.86 1.25
CA MET A 651 -4.09 -25.20 1.64
C MET A 651 -4.18 -26.46 2.51
N ASP A 652 -5.01 -26.41 3.54
CA ASP A 652 -5.24 -27.47 4.52
C ASP A 652 -4.00 -27.85 5.37
N THR A 653 -3.01 -26.96 5.47
CA THR A 653 -1.98 -27.08 6.50
C THR A 653 -2.44 -26.44 7.80
N PRO A 654 -1.87 -26.85 8.96
CA PRO A 654 -2.23 -26.24 10.25
C PRO A 654 -1.90 -24.74 10.33
N CYS A 655 -2.79 -23.94 10.90
CA CYS A 655 -2.44 -22.59 11.33
C CYS A 655 -1.47 -22.65 12.53
N VAL A 656 -0.40 -21.88 12.48
CA VAL A 656 0.60 -21.75 13.54
C VAL A 656 0.67 -20.31 14.05
N SER A 657 1.26 -20.11 15.24
CA SER A 657 1.45 -18.78 15.81
C SER A 657 2.33 -17.89 14.93
N ASP A 658 2.14 -16.57 15.00
CA ASP A 658 2.95 -15.62 14.25
C ASP A 658 4.43 -15.69 14.60
N ASP A 659 4.77 -15.95 15.87
CA ASP A 659 6.15 -16.15 16.35
C ASP A 659 6.89 -17.30 15.63
N ASP A 660 6.16 -18.31 15.21
CA ASP A 660 6.72 -19.52 14.57
C ASP A 660 6.57 -19.49 13.04
N MET A 661 5.94 -18.45 12.50
CA MET A 661 5.54 -18.38 11.09
C MET A 661 6.72 -18.48 10.13
N SER A 662 7.81 -17.77 10.38
CA SER A 662 9.01 -17.83 9.53
C SER A 662 9.55 -19.26 9.39
N ALA A 663 9.72 -19.94 10.51
CA ALA A 663 10.23 -21.32 10.52
C ALA A 663 9.24 -22.31 9.89
N TRP A 664 7.92 -22.06 10.06
CA TRP A 664 6.87 -22.87 9.47
C TRP A 664 6.85 -22.75 7.94
N MET A 665 6.91 -21.51 7.41
CA MET A 665 6.97 -21.26 5.96
C MET A 665 8.27 -21.78 5.34
N GLU A 666 9.41 -21.68 6.03
CA GLU A 666 10.67 -22.29 5.60
C GLU A 666 10.57 -23.82 5.52
N TYR A 667 9.86 -24.46 6.46
CA TYR A 667 9.59 -25.89 6.39
C TYR A 667 8.70 -26.25 5.20
N LEU A 668 7.60 -25.55 5.00
CA LEU A 668 6.66 -25.86 3.93
C LEU A 668 7.21 -25.57 2.53
N HIS A 669 8.00 -24.51 2.37
CA HIS A 669 8.38 -24.00 1.05
C HIS A 669 9.86 -24.11 0.71
N MET A 670 10.76 -24.26 1.69
CA MET A 670 12.20 -24.14 1.48
C MET A 670 13.00 -25.37 1.94
N ASN A 671 12.35 -26.51 2.10
CA ASN A 671 12.96 -27.78 2.52
C ASN A 671 13.74 -27.72 3.85
N LYS A 672 13.38 -26.83 4.75
CA LYS A 672 13.92 -26.77 6.10
C LYS A 672 13.28 -27.86 6.99
N PRO A 673 13.94 -28.24 8.09
CA PRO A 673 13.36 -29.17 9.06
C PRO A 673 12.03 -28.63 9.64
N ILE A 674 11.12 -29.55 9.99
CA ILE A 674 9.89 -29.17 10.70
C ILE A 674 10.24 -28.53 12.06
N PRO A 675 9.71 -27.37 12.40
CA PRO A 675 9.91 -26.73 13.70
C PRO A 675 9.07 -27.49 14.75
N SER A 676 9.72 -28.38 15.48
CA SER A 676 9.06 -29.32 16.42
C SER A 676 8.46 -28.65 17.65
N ASP A 677 8.86 -27.45 17.94
CA ASP A 677 8.45 -26.61 19.06
C ASP A 677 7.46 -25.51 18.67
N ALA A 678 7.11 -25.41 17.39
CA ALA A 678 6.11 -24.46 16.92
C ALA A 678 4.76 -24.69 17.61
N LYS A 679 4.05 -23.60 17.83
CA LYS A 679 2.74 -23.58 18.50
C LYS A 679 1.65 -23.35 17.47
N GLY A 680 0.47 -23.88 17.76
CA GLY A 680 -0.74 -23.53 17.04
C GLY A 680 -1.31 -22.17 17.49
N VAL A 681 -2.52 -21.88 17.05
CA VAL A 681 -3.23 -20.64 17.36
C VAL A 681 -4.27 -20.85 18.47
N GLU A 682 -4.65 -19.77 19.16
CA GLU A 682 -5.68 -19.80 20.18
C GLU A 682 -7.08 -19.73 19.57
N ILE A 683 -7.98 -20.57 20.06
CA ILE A 683 -9.38 -20.62 19.67
C ILE A 683 -10.23 -20.27 20.88
N THR A 684 -11.16 -19.35 20.74
CA THR A 684 -12.18 -19.03 21.75
C THR A 684 -13.39 -19.91 21.55
N LEU A 685 -13.89 -20.49 22.65
CA LEU A 685 -15.08 -21.33 22.67
C LEU A 685 -16.17 -20.68 23.50
N ASP A 686 -17.31 -20.48 22.88
CA ASP A 686 -18.49 -19.86 23.47
C ASP A 686 -19.70 -20.77 23.33
N VAL A 687 -20.73 -20.54 24.13
CA VAL A 687 -21.98 -21.25 24.03
C VAL A 687 -23.19 -20.30 24.14
N ILE A 688 -24.27 -20.66 23.45
CA ILE A 688 -25.60 -20.12 23.67
C ILE A 688 -26.40 -21.22 24.33
N ASP A 689 -26.87 -21.01 25.57
CA ASP A 689 -27.60 -21.99 26.33
C ASP A 689 -29.10 -22.02 25.98
N ALA A 690 -29.86 -22.97 26.56
CA ALA A 690 -31.29 -23.15 26.33
C ALA A 690 -32.15 -21.90 26.66
N ASN A 691 -31.64 -20.98 27.45
CA ASN A 691 -32.30 -19.72 27.81
C ASN A 691 -31.88 -18.55 26.88
N GLY A 692 -31.01 -18.80 25.89
CA GLY A 692 -30.48 -17.79 24.97
C GLY A 692 -29.33 -16.93 25.56
N ASN A 693 -28.68 -17.35 26.66
CA ASN A 693 -27.57 -16.63 27.22
C ASN A 693 -26.28 -17.01 26.47
N TYR A 694 -25.58 -16.02 25.98
CA TYR A 694 -24.25 -16.16 25.39
C TYR A 694 -23.19 -16.08 26.48
N ARG A 695 -22.22 -16.99 26.48
CA ARG A 695 -21.10 -16.97 27.41
C ARG A 695 -19.87 -17.71 26.90
N ASN A 696 -18.71 -17.24 27.32
CA ASN A 696 -17.45 -17.91 27.08
C ASN A 696 -17.30 -19.14 28.00
N ILE A 697 -16.86 -20.27 27.44
CA ILE A 697 -16.59 -21.52 28.18
C ILE A 697 -15.10 -21.87 28.26
N GLY A 698 -14.24 -21.09 27.59
CA GLY A 698 -12.78 -21.22 27.65
C GLY A 698 -12.10 -21.02 26.31
N THR A 699 -10.79 -21.17 26.32
CA THR A 699 -9.95 -21.15 25.13
C THR A 699 -9.20 -22.48 24.97
N ALA A 700 -8.79 -22.77 23.75
CA ALA A 700 -7.95 -23.93 23.44
C ALA A 700 -6.90 -23.54 22.40
N THR A 701 -5.68 -24.04 22.53
CA THR A 701 -4.64 -23.86 21.53
C THR A 701 -4.58 -25.07 20.62
N SER A 702 -4.50 -24.86 19.30
CA SER A 702 -4.34 -25.95 18.35
C SER A 702 -2.94 -26.58 18.43
N ASP A 703 -2.81 -27.80 18.01
CA ASP A 703 -1.52 -28.50 17.87
C ASP A 703 -0.98 -28.40 16.45
N LEU A 704 0.22 -28.95 16.21
CA LEU A 704 0.84 -28.96 14.86
C LEU A 704 0.12 -29.80 13.82
N SER A 705 -1.00 -30.43 14.16
CA SER A 705 -1.95 -31.02 13.22
C SER A 705 -3.18 -30.16 13.00
N GLY A 706 -3.17 -28.94 13.55
CA GLY A 706 -4.29 -28.00 13.50
C GLY A 706 -5.45 -28.35 14.39
N LYS A 707 -5.33 -29.35 15.28
CA LYS A 707 -6.41 -29.83 16.12
C LYS A 707 -6.42 -29.17 17.48
N TYR A 708 -7.62 -28.88 17.99
CA TYR A 708 -7.84 -28.36 19.33
C TYR A 708 -8.93 -29.13 20.05
N ARG A 709 -8.96 -29.03 21.38
CA ARG A 709 -10.00 -29.63 22.21
C ARG A 709 -10.19 -28.87 23.52
N LEU A 710 -11.44 -28.82 23.97
CA LEU A 710 -11.81 -28.30 25.29
C LEU A 710 -12.73 -29.32 25.99
N VAL A 711 -12.55 -29.49 27.31
CA VAL A 711 -13.44 -30.25 28.16
C VAL A 711 -14.34 -29.27 28.89
N TRP A 712 -15.64 -29.39 28.70
CA TRP A 712 -16.62 -28.49 29.26
C TRP A 712 -17.74 -29.28 29.93
N GLU A 713 -18.38 -28.70 30.94
CA GLU A 713 -19.52 -29.29 31.66
C GLU A 713 -20.73 -28.35 31.53
N PRO A 714 -21.81 -28.78 30.86
CA PRO A 714 -23.06 -28.00 30.74
C PRO A 714 -23.71 -27.77 32.10
N GLU A 715 -24.28 -26.57 32.31
CA GLU A 715 -24.82 -26.16 33.61
C GLU A 715 -26.34 -26.33 33.71
N ILE A 716 -27.06 -26.34 32.59
CA ILE A 716 -28.50 -26.48 32.53
C ILE A 716 -28.91 -27.51 31.44
N PRO A 717 -30.07 -28.18 31.56
CA PRO A 717 -30.56 -29.04 30.48
C PRO A 717 -31.13 -28.20 29.35
N GLY A 718 -31.14 -28.75 28.13
CA GLY A 718 -31.72 -28.21 26.91
C GLY A 718 -30.74 -28.06 25.76
N ASP A 719 -31.12 -27.29 24.73
CA ASP A 719 -30.31 -27.06 23.54
C ASP A 719 -29.16 -26.11 23.81
N TYR A 720 -27.99 -26.43 23.28
CA TYR A 720 -26.82 -25.55 23.26
C TYR A 720 -26.31 -25.41 21.83
N THR A 721 -25.98 -24.17 21.45
CA THR A 721 -25.11 -23.87 20.32
C THR A 721 -23.72 -23.61 20.82
N ILE A 722 -22.75 -24.37 20.35
CA ILE A 722 -21.33 -24.23 20.66
C ILE A 722 -20.71 -23.46 19.48
N ILE A 723 -20.00 -22.37 19.77
CA ILE A 723 -19.35 -21.51 18.78
C ILE A 723 -17.86 -21.56 19.03
N ALA A 724 -17.10 -21.98 18.03
CA ALA A 724 -15.65 -21.86 18.03
C ALA A 724 -15.22 -20.69 17.15
N THR A 725 -14.45 -19.78 17.68
CA THR A 725 -13.99 -18.59 17.00
C THR A 725 -12.47 -18.50 17.05
N PHE A 726 -11.86 -18.33 15.88
CA PHE A 726 -10.52 -17.84 15.72
C PHE A 726 -10.62 -16.38 15.28
N VAL A 727 -10.09 -15.46 16.08
CA VAL A 727 -10.21 -14.02 15.85
C VAL A 727 -9.31 -13.49 14.73
N GLY A 728 -8.43 -14.37 14.20
CA GLY A 728 -7.39 -14.00 13.27
C GLY A 728 -6.07 -13.66 13.98
N SER A 729 -5.03 -13.46 13.19
CA SER A 729 -3.68 -13.08 13.64
C SER A 729 -3.02 -12.19 12.58
N ASP A 730 -1.74 -11.90 12.71
CA ASP A 730 -0.98 -11.20 11.68
C ASP A 730 -0.84 -12.01 10.39
N SER A 731 -0.97 -13.33 10.49
CA SER A 731 -0.84 -14.28 9.37
C SER A 731 -2.17 -14.70 8.76
N TYR A 732 -3.27 -14.70 9.52
CA TYR A 732 -4.52 -15.30 9.10
C TYR A 732 -5.74 -14.40 9.35
N ASP A 733 -6.70 -14.49 8.45
CA ASP A 733 -8.03 -13.94 8.65
C ASP A 733 -8.80 -14.73 9.71
N SER A 734 -9.78 -14.08 10.31
CA SER A 734 -10.69 -14.70 11.29
C SER A 734 -11.61 -15.74 10.66
N SER A 735 -11.99 -16.76 11.44
CA SER A 735 -13.01 -17.74 11.05
C SER A 735 -13.79 -18.24 12.26
N PHE A 736 -15.01 -18.72 12.03
CA PHE A 736 -15.84 -19.34 13.07
C PHE A 736 -16.64 -20.51 12.51
N ASP A 737 -17.08 -21.39 13.42
CA ASP A 737 -17.95 -22.53 13.09
C ASP A 737 -18.85 -22.86 14.29
N GLU A 738 -19.96 -23.54 14.07
CA GLU A 738 -21.00 -23.86 15.06
C GLU A 738 -21.32 -25.35 15.13
N ALA A 739 -21.49 -25.86 16.35
CA ALA A 739 -22.01 -27.20 16.62
C ALA A 739 -23.15 -27.16 17.61
N PHE A 740 -23.99 -28.18 17.60
CA PHE A 740 -25.20 -28.25 18.43
C PHE A 740 -25.15 -29.48 19.30
N ILE A 741 -25.55 -29.36 20.56
CA ILE A 741 -25.76 -30.49 21.46
C ILE A 741 -27.09 -30.29 22.21
N TYR A 742 -27.69 -31.43 22.62
CA TYR A 742 -28.81 -31.45 23.54
C TYR A 742 -28.38 -32.08 24.87
N VAL A 743 -28.70 -31.42 25.98
CA VAL A 743 -28.37 -31.86 27.34
C VAL A 743 -29.65 -32.30 28.05
N GLU A 744 -29.74 -33.59 28.39
CA GLU A 744 -30.87 -34.14 29.14
C GLU A 744 -30.73 -33.88 30.64
N GLU A 745 -31.87 -33.83 31.34
CA GLU A 745 -31.89 -33.84 32.79
C GLU A 745 -31.23 -35.12 33.35
N ALA A 746 -30.41 -34.96 34.38
CA ALA A 746 -29.87 -36.14 35.06
C ALA A 746 -31.02 -37.06 35.53
N PRO A 747 -30.94 -38.36 35.27
CA PRO A 747 -32.02 -39.27 35.71
C PRO A 747 -32.20 -39.12 37.23
N GLN A 748 -33.43 -38.85 37.67
CA GLN A 748 -33.73 -38.80 39.11
C GLN A 748 -33.32 -40.11 39.71
N SER A 749 -32.45 -40.12 40.69
CA SER A 749 -32.14 -41.27 41.51
C SER A 749 -33.44 -41.69 42.18
N THR A 750 -34.14 -42.69 41.59
CA THR A 750 -35.17 -43.36 42.34
C THR A 750 -34.48 -44.05 43.52
N ALA A 751 -34.70 -43.49 44.72
CA ALA A 751 -34.28 -44.19 45.93
C ALA A 751 -34.76 -45.66 45.78
N PRO A 752 -33.90 -46.65 46.05
CA PRO A 752 -34.32 -48.00 46.03
C PRO A 752 -35.59 -48.09 46.89
N PRO A 753 -36.69 -48.76 46.41
CA PRO A 753 -37.91 -48.91 47.22
C PRO A 753 -37.46 -49.44 48.57
N ASP A 754 -37.93 -48.80 49.68
CA ASP A 754 -37.70 -49.26 51.03
C ASP A 754 -37.77 -50.76 51.06
N ALA A 755 -36.65 -51.40 51.50
CA ALA A 755 -36.57 -52.84 51.52
C ALA A 755 -37.79 -53.36 52.24
N THR A 756 -38.78 -53.96 51.55
CA THR A 756 -39.87 -54.70 52.14
C THR A 756 -39.22 -55.68 53.13
N PRO A 757 -39.63 -55.68 54.41
CA PRO A 757 -39.04 -56.59 55.42
C PRO A 757 -39.13 -58.00 54.84
N ALA A 758 -38.05 -58.75 54.80
CA ALA A 758 -37.97 -60.08 54.25
C ALA A 758 -39.05 -60.89 54.86
N PRO A 759 -39.78 -61.61 54.05
CA PRO A 759 -40.90 -62.47 54.58
C PRO A 759 -40.29 -63.40 55.58
N MET A 760 -40.94 -63.49 56.79
CA MET A 760 -40.49 -64.33 57.96
C MET A 760 -40.30 -65.82 57.53
N THR A 761 -40.76 -66.25 56.36
CA THR A 761 -40.48 -67.52 55.73
C THR A 761 -38.97 -67.89 55.60
N ASP A 762 -38.09 -66.95 55.31
CA ASP A 762 -36.63 -67.23 55.16
C ASP A 762 -36.01 -67.48 56.52
N MET A 763 -36.48 -66.83 57.57
CA MET A 763 -36.02 -67.06 58.94
C MET A 763 -36.50 -68.48 59.45
N TYR A 764 -37.62 -68.92 59.08
CA TYR A 764 -38.12 -70.28 59.35
C TYR A 764 -37.32 -71.32 58.59
N VAL A 765 -37.06 -71.12 57.30
CA VAL A 765 -36.21 -71.99 56.48
C VAL A 765 -34.85 -72.10 56.99
N MET A 766 -34.19 -71.02 57.41
CA MET A 766 -32.85 -71.02 58.05
C MET A 766 -32.88 -71.75 59.38
N GLY A 767 -33.88 -71.41 60.20
CA GLY A 767 -34.02 -72.10 61.52
C GLY A 767 -34.23 -73.60 61.34
N PHE A 768 -35.11 -74.11 60.47
CA PHE A 768 -35.24 -75.50 60.11
C PHE A 768 -34.05 -76.13 59.52
N GLY A 769 -33.31 -75.46 58.64
CA GLY A 769 -32.03 -75.89 58.06
C GLY A 769 -31.00 -76.13 59.12
N ILE A 770 -30.81 -75.21 60.08
CA ILE A 770 -29.86 -75.35 61.21
C ILE A 770 -30.28 -76.47 62.12
N ALA A 771 -31.54 -76.66 62.39
CA ALA A 771 -32.07 -77.73 63.24
C ALA A 771 -31.78 -79.11 62.58
N ILE A 772 -32.05 -79.26 61.31
CA ILE A 772 -31.73 -80.48 60.53
C ILE A 772 -30.25 -80.72 60.53
N LEU A 773 -29.45 -79.77 60.37
CA LEU A 773 -27.94 -79.92 60.38
C LEU A 773 -27.47 -80.40 61.73
N ALA A 774 -28.03 -79.84 62.83
CA ALA A 774 -27.73 -80.28 64.24
C ALA A 774 -28.12 -81.68 64.50
N VAL A 775 -29.31 -82.13 64.01
CA VAL A 775 -29.80 -83.50 64.14
C VAL A 775 -28.88 -84.48 63.33
N VAL A 776 -28.53 -84.19 62.10
CA VAL A 776 -27.62 -84.93 61.30
C VAL A 776 -26.24 -85.09 61.94
N ILE A 777 -25.73 -84.03 62.54
CA ILE A 777 -24.47 -84.04 63.31
C ILE A 777 -24.59 -84.95 64.55
N ILE A 778 -25.67 -84.83 65.29
CA ILE A 778 -25.98 -85.68 66.48
C ILE A 778 -26.06 -87.14 66.11
N ILE A 779 -26.82 -87.47 65.01
CA ILE A 779 -26.95 -88.84 64.52
C ILE A 779 -25.53 -89.37 64.07
N GLY A 780 -24.71 -88.52 63.32
CA GLY A 780 -23.41 -88.87 62.95
C GLY A 780 -22.48 -89.20 64.13
N ILE A 781 -22.54 -88.38 65.19
CA ILE A 781 -21.82 -88.64 66.43
C ILE A 781 -22.27 -89.91 67.14
N LEU A 782 -23.54 -90.18 67.10
CA LEU A 782 -24.09 -91.39 67.75
C LEU A 782 -23.75 -92.64 66.97
N LEU A 783 -23.64 -92.55 65.66
CA LEU A 783 -23.23 -93.66 64.77
C LEU A 783 -21.69 -93.89 64.90
N LEU A 784 -20.91 -92.85 65.11
CA LEU A 784 -19.43 -92.99 65.38
C LEU A 784 -19.12 -93.55 66.78
N ARG A 785 -19.99 -93.43 67.72
CA ARG A 785 -19.87 -94.05 69.04
C ARG A 785 -20.27 -95.52 69.18
N LYS A 786 -20.79 -96.10 68.13
CA LYS A 786 -21.16 -97.49 68.07
C LYS A 786 -20.22 -98.38 67.33
N LYS A 787 -18.97 -97.96 67.13
CA LYS A 787 -17.91 -98.74 66.64
C LYS A 787 -16.79 -98.89 67.78
#